data_a0c4f666f54747d0db767d1c6973647e
#
_entry.id   a0c4f666f54747d0db767d1c6973647e
#
_cell.length_a   1.000
_cell.length_b   1.000
_cell.length_c   1.000
_cell.angle_alpha   90.00
_cell.angle_beta   90.00
_cell.angle_gamma   90.00
#
_symmetry.space_group_name_H-M   'P 1'
#
loop_
_entity.id
_entity.type
_entity.pdbx_description
1 polymer ?
#
loop_
_entity_poly.entity_id
_entity_poly.type
_entity_poly.pdbx_seq_one_letter_code
_entity_poly.pdbx_strand_id
1 'polypeptide(L)'
;MKKQILFIAIIFLALAGITTAQVDRTKKPQAGPPPKIVIGNYQTFTLSNGLRVIVVENHKLPRVTYSLVFDNDPVMEGKEQGFVDFTGRLLGTGTKTRTKDQFNQEADFIGASLSFNEKGCYGASLKKHNEKLLELMSDALVNPNFTQEELGKVLTQAQSELASAKTEPEAIADRVGRVVMYGKNHPYGFSMSEESVKLITLEKCNAYYTQYLRPNKAYLAIVGDISLAEAKPLVEKYFAGWQQGQVPVNMYPVPEAPAARVVNVVDRPVAVQSLVRVQYPVSLKVGDPDFIRARIANTILGGGTFRLFNNLREEHGYTYGAYSQLSADKYIGNFTATAEVRNSVTDSAITQILFEMERITKEKVQADELELVKNYASGTFALSLENPQTIANFALNIERYGLPHDYYANYMKNIAAITQDDILQVSKTYIKPNNAHILVVGKAEDVAPKLKVFASNQKVDFYDVDGNYIDPVKKSKPLPAGLTAQQVTENYLNAIGGRKNLAKIKDVTTSMGFVMQGMSISIKMYRKAPNKMMVDISTSGMSLSKQIYDGTKAIVTSPQGNEELSGEDLESMKYQAILNLEMDYEKYGIKTSLTGIEEIKGKDAYKMEVLYPNGEKETHFYDVASGLKVRSIGKEGPEELLDYRDVKGIKFPFQMVKELGGQEMKLNVESVEINTKMKDDLFKI
;
A
#
# COMPACT_ATOMS: atom_id res chain seq x y z
N MET A 1 60.97 40.97 -44.26
CA MET A 1 61.15 39.65 -43.66
C MET A 1 61.36 39.67 -42.12
N LYS A 2 62.31 40.42 -41.54
CA LYS A 2 62.52 40.40 -40.06
C LYS A 2 61.31 40.88 -39.22
N LYS A 3 60.51 41.86 -39.70
CA LYS A 3 59.29 42.32 -38.98
C LYS A 3 58.14 41.36 -39.06
N GLN A 4 58.01 40.54 -40.09
CA GLN A 4 56.93 39.53 -40.22
C GLN A 4 57.23 38.29 -39.38
N ILE A 5 58.49 37.93 -39.17
CA ILE A 5 58.91 36.82 -38.30
C ILE A 5 58.67 37.18 -36.85
N LEU A 6 58.92 38.48 -36.47
CA LEU A 6 58.66 38.94 -35.09
C LEU A 6 57.15 38.94 -34.74
N PHE A 7 56.29 39.28 -35.73
CA PHE A 7 54.84 39.28 -35.53
C PHE A 7 54.27 37.88 -35.43
N ILE A 8 54.81 36.93 -36.18
CA ILE A 8 54.43 35.50 -36.09
C ILE A 8 54.91 34.89 -34.76
N ALA A 9 56.11 35.28 -34.26
CA ALA A 9 56.59 34.80 -32.98
C ALA A 9 55.77 35.34 -31.78
N ILE A 10 55.29 36.58 -31.84
CA ILE A 10 54.41 37.15 -30.82
C ILE A 10 53.03 36.51 -30.84
N ILE A 11 52.47 36.14 -31.99
CA ILE A 11 51.20 35.39 -32.10
C ILE A 11 51.36 33.95 -31.53
N PHE A 12 52.48 33.28 -31.77
CA PHE A 12 52.76 31.98 -31.19
C PHE A 12 52.97 32.02 -29.67
N LEU A 13 53.57 33.06 -29.13
CA LEU A 13 53.71 33.25 -27.67
C LEU A 13 52.34 33.61 -27.02
N ALA A 14 51.47 34.34 -27.69
CA ALA A 14 50.14 34.67 -27.21
C ALA A 14 49.20 33.43 -27.23
N LEU A 15 49.34 32.51 -28.21
CA LEU A 15 48.61 31.22 -28.26
C LEU A 15 49.11 30.21 -27.22
N ALA A 16 50.38 30.21 -26.83
CA ALA A 16 50.93 29.36 -25.80
C ALA A 16 50.44 29.74 -24.38
N GLY A 17 49.99 31.00 -24.17
CA GLY A 17 49.42 31.43 -22.86
C GLY A 17 47.95 31.01 -22.60
N ILE A 18 47.27 30.44 -23.60
CA ILE A 18 45.83 30.09 -23.47
C ILE A 18 45.63 28.61 -23.04
N THR A 19 46.69 27.81 -22.95
CA THR A 19 46.59 26.38 -22.66
C THR A 19 46.59 26.01 -21.18
N THR A 20 46.60 26.98 -20.24
CA THR A 20 46.66 26.66 -18.78
C THR A 20 45.31 26.71 -18.08
N ALA A 21 44.21 26.88 -18.82
CA ALA A 21 42.88 26.94 -18.23
C ALA A 21 42.01 25.67 -18.51
N GLN A 22 42.67 24.55 -18.84
CA GLN A 22 41.93 23.31 -18.93
C GLN A 22 41.69 22.79 -17.50
N VAL A 23 40.44 22.92 -17.04
CA VAL A 23 39.97 22.35 -15.78
C VAL A 23 40.29 20.86 -15.78
N ASP A 24 41.14 20.44 -14.85
CA ASP A 24 41.43 19.01 -14.65
C ASP A 24 40.17 18.28 -14.18
N ARG A 25 39.47 17.67 -15.13
CA ARG A 25 38.19 16.95 -14.85
C ARG A 25 38.39 15.66 -14.07
N THR A 26 39.62 15.25 -13.81
CA THR A 26 39.92 14.10 -12.94
C THR A 26 39.89 14.50 -11.45
N LYS A 27 40.00 15.79 -11.14
CA LYS A 27 39.86 16.30 -9.77
C LYS A 27 38.47 16.87 -9.55
N LYS A 28 37.81 16.37 -8.50
CA LYS A 28 36.53 16.96 -8.04
C LYS A 28 36.78 18.44 -7.68
N PRO A 29 35.87 19.36 -8.07
CA PRO A 29 35.94 20.74 -7.59
C PRO A 29 35.98 20.76 -6.06
N GLN A 30 36.82 21.61 -5.47
CA GLN A 30 36.73 21.81 -4.03
C GLN A 30 35.39 22.41 -3.67
N ALA A 31 34.71 21.82 -2.67
CA ALA A 31 33.47 22.36 -2.16
C ALA A 31 33.70 23.83 -1.71
N GLY A 32 32.87 24.72 -2.22
CA GLY A 32 32.83 26.09 -1.72
C GLY A 32 32.36 26.13 -0.26
N PRO A 33 32.56 27.25 0.44
CA PRO A 33 32.01 27.40 1.77
C PRO A 33 30.48 27.20 1.70
N PRO A 34 29.86 26.53 2.72
CA PRO A 34 28.42 26.33 2.73
C PRO A 34 27.71 27.69 2.58
N PRO A 35 26.64 27.75 1.75
CA PRO A 35 25.92 29.00 1.55
C PRO A 35 25.35 29.49 2.88
N LYS A 36 25.43 30.81 3.13
CA LYS A 36 24.72 31.43 4.24
C LYS A 36 23.22 31.25 3.97
N ILE A 37 22.58 30.44 4.80
CA ILE A 37 21.14 30.28 4.74
C ILE A 37 20.47 31.48 5.39
N VAL A 38 19.76 32.23 4.57
CA VAL A 38 18.79 33.20 5.04
C VAL A 38 17.43 32.52 4.98
N ILE A 39 16.94 32.04 6.13
CA ILE A 39 15.54 31.63 6.24
C ILE A 39 14.74 32.89 6.04
N GLY A 40 13.83 32.90 5.06
CA GLY A 40 12.97 34.05 4.80
C GLY A 40 12.25 34.49 6.08
N ASN A 41 12.06 35.79 6.22
CA ASN A 41 11.35 36.32 7.37
C ASN A 41 9.91 35.85 7.35
N TYR A 42 9.44 35.35 8.49
CA TYR A 42 8.01 35.09 8.71
C TYR A 42 7.50 35.96 9.87
N GLN A 43 6.23 36.25 9.85
CA GLN A 43 5.57 37.06 10.87
C GLN A 43 4.44 36.24 11.48
N THR A 44 4.15 36.43 12.74
CA THR A 44 3.08 35.69 13.43
C THR A 44 2.13 36.64 14.16
N PHE A 45 0.88 36.21 14.26
CA PHE A 45 -0.11 36.82 15.15
C PHE A 45 -1.12 35.77 15.61
N THR A 46 -1.84 36.07 16.67
CA THR A 46 -2.86 35.17 17.19
C THR A 46 -4.19 35.93 17.28
N LEU A 47 -5.28 35.32 16.79
CA LEU A 47 -6.63 35.84 16.96
C LEU A 47 -7.12 35.68 18.41
N SER A 48 -8.11 36.45 18.78
CA SER A 48 -8.74 36.37 20.11
C SER A 48 -9.33 34.99 20.44
N ASN A 49 -9.72 34.22 19.43
CA ASN A 49 -10.20 32.84 19.55
C ASN A 49 -9.08 31.77 19.59
N GLY A 50 -7.82 32.20 19.63
CA GLY A 50 -6.67 31.32 19.78
C GLY A 50 -6.09 30.78 18.46
N LEU A 51 -6.64 31.11 17.29
CA LEU A 51 -6.05 30.72 15.99
C LEU A 51 -4.69 31.40 15.83
N ARG A 52 -3.63 30.61 15.66
CA ARG A 52 -2.28 31.09 15.44
C ARG A 52 -2.01 31.21 13.96
N VAL A 53 -1.53 32.36 13.51
CA VAL A 53 -1.33 32.67 12.09
C VAL A 53 0.14 32.96 11.84
N ILE A 54 0.66 32.36 10.78
CA ILE A 54 2.03 32.51 10.29
C ILE A 54 1.96 33.08 8.88
N VAL A 55 2.65 34.20 8.62
CA VAL A 55 2.67 34.86 7.29
C VAL A 55 4.10 34.84 6.75
N VAL A 56 4.25 34.30 5.57
CA VAL A 56 5.51 34.29 4.81
C VAL A 56 5.29 35.06 3.50
N GLU A 57 5.78 36.29 3.45
CA GLU A 57 5.66 37.14 2.27
C GLU A 57 6.60 36.69 1.16
N ASN A 58 6.06 36.49 -0.05
CA ASN A 58 6.83 36.15 -1.23
C ASN A 58 6.15 36.70 -2.49
N HIS A 59 6.72 37.76 -3.04
CA HIS A 59 6.15 38.49 -4.20
C HIS A 59 6.69 38.02 -5.55
N LYS A 60 7.37 36.86 -5.63
CA LYS A 60 7.91 36.33 -6.88
C LYS A 60 6.83 35.93 -7.89
N LEU A 61 5.71 35.43 -7.38
CA LEU A 61 4.55 35.02 -8.18
C LEU A 61 3.28 35.63 -7.57
N PRO A 62 2.29 36.05 -8.37
CA PRO A 62 1.02 36.62 -7.88
C PRO A 62 0.08 35.50 -7.39
N ARG A 63 0.52 34.72 -6.40
CA ARG A 63 -0.18 33.58 -5.83
C ARG A 63 -0.16 33.65 -4.31
N VAL A 64 -1.27 33.24 -3.69
CA VAL A 64 -1.36 33.05 -2.24
C VAL A 64 -1.80 31.64 -1.93
N THR A 65 -1.18 31.07 -0.91
CA THR A 65 -1.48 29.73 -0.38
C THR A 65 -1.84 29.84 1.10
N TYR A 66 -2.89 29.16 1.49
CA TYR A 66 -3.33 29.00 2.86
C TYR A 66 -3.24 27.52 3.25
N SER A 67 -2.62 27.22 4.38
CA SER A 67 -2.53 25.88 4.93
C SER A 67 -2.91 25.90 6.40
N LEU A 68 -4.07 25.38 6.73
CA LEU A 68 -4.51 25.26 8.12
C LEU A 68 -4.25 23.83 8.62
N VAL A 69 -3.65 23.75 9.81
CA VAL A 69 -3.29 22.45 10.43
C VAL A 69 -3.83 22.43 11.87
N PHE A 70 -4.57 21.35 12.20
CA PHE A 70 -4.97 21.07 13.59
C PHE A 70 -3.85 20.33 14.32
N ASP A 71 -3.55 20.75 15.55
CA ASP A 71 -2.60 20.08 16.45
C ASP A 71 -3.36 19.29 17.54
N ASN A 72 -4.26 18.43 17.09
CA ASN A 72 -5.01 17.54 17.96
C ASN A 72 -4.20 16.30 18.31
N ASP A 73 -4.41 15.77 19.50
CA ASP A 73 -3.89 14.46 19.87
C ASP A 73 -4.65 13.36 19.12
N PRO A 74 -4.01 12.21 18.81
CA PRO A 74 -4.69 11.08 18.20
C PRO A 74 -5.91 10.64 19.02
N VAL A 75 -6.95 10.18 18.36
CA VAL A 75 -8.20 9.72 18.99
C VAL A 75 -8.32 8.20 18.84
N MET A 76 -8.67 7.53 19.93
CA MET A 76 -9.02 6.11 19.89
C MET A 76 -10.47 5.97 19.41
N GLU A 77 -10.63 5.53 18.17
CA GLU A 77 -11.94 5.47 17.52
C GLU A 77 -12.73 4.19 17.83
N GLY A 78 -12.05 3.17 18.35
CA GLY A 78 -12.69 1.92 18.78
C GLY A 78 -13.32 1.14 17.61
N LYS A 79 -14.55 0.68 17.80
CA LYS A 79 -15.27 -0.11 16.78
C LYS A 79 -15.73 0.73 15.58
N GLU A 80 -15.82 2.04 15.74
CA GLU A 80 -16.26 3.01 14.72
C GLU A 80 -15.05 3.64 14.00
N GLN A 81 -13.98 2.87 13.84
CA GLN A 81 -12.73 3.32 13.22
C GLN A 81 -12.99 3.95 11.86
N GLY A 82 -12.53 5.18 11.67
CA GLY A 82 -12.67 5.96 10.44
C GLY A 82 -13.50 7.22 10.59
N PHE A 83 -14.26 7.43 11.70
CA PHE A 83 -15.09 8.64 11.81
C PHE A 83 -14.27 9.93 11.80
N VAL A 84 -13.02 9.89 12.24
CA VAL A 84 -12.09 11.04 12.17
C VAL A 84 -11.80 11.38 10.72
N ASP A 85 -11.39 10.39 9.92
CA ASP A 85 -11.13 10.52 8.48
C ASP A 85 -12.40 10.99 7.73
N PHE A 86 -13.55 10.36 7.99
CA PHE A 86 -14.81 10.74 7.35
C PHE A 86 -15.24 12.16 7.69
N THR A 87 -14.99 12.63 8.91
CA THR A 87 -15.24 14.04 9.26
C THR A 87 -14.39 14.96 8.39
N GLY A 88 -13.12 14.61 8.17
CA GLY A 88 -12.24 15.35 7.25
C GLY A 88 -12.73 15.35 5.80
N ARG A 89 -13.17 14.18 5.30
CA ARG A 89 -13.73 14.04 3.92
C ARG A 89 -15.05 14.78 3.73
N LEU A 90 -15.84 14.95 4.79
CA LEU A 90 -17.09 15.71 4.75
C LEU A 90 -16.87 17.23 4.75
N LEU A 91 -15.73 17.73 5.19
CA LEU A 91 -15.39 19.13 5.04
C LEU A 91 -15.35 19.51 3.55
N GLY A 92 -15.97 20.63 3.20
CA GLY A 92 -16.04 21.07 1.79
C GLY A 92 -17.09 20.36 0.92
N THR A 93 -17.86 19.40 1.47
CA THR A 93 -18.99 18.78 0.73
C THR A 93 -20.28 19.63 0.77
N GLY A 94 -20.22 20.82 1.33
CA GLY A 94 -21.29 21.79 1.46
C GLY A 94 -21.18 22.55 2.79
N THR A 95 -21.78 23.72 2.81
CA THR A 95 -21.78 24.60 3.97
C THR A 95 -23.22 25.03 4.30
N LYS A 96 -23.41 25.73 5.38
CA LYS A 96 -24.74 26.33 5.72
C LYS A 96 -25.16 27.39 4.72
N THR A 97 -24.22 27.94 3.94
CA THR A 97 -24.46 29.01 2.99
C THR A 97 -24.38 28.59 1.52
N ARG A 98 -23.78 27.39 1.24
CA ARG A 98 -23.54 26.87 -0.12
C ARG A 98 -23.83 25.38 -0.20
N THR A 99 -24.47 24.95 -1.27
CA THR A 99 -24.48 23.55 -1.65
C THR A 99 -23.09 23.11 -2.12
N LYS A 100 -22.83 21.81 -2.19
CA LYS A 100 -21.57 21.26 -2.70
C LYS A 100 -21.27 21.76 -4.12
N ASP A 101 -22.27 21.77 -5.00
CA ASP A 101 -22.10 22.21 -6.38
C ASP A 101 -21.77 23.70 -6.46
N GLN A 102 -22.45 24.55 -5.68
CA GLN A 102 -22.14 25.98 -5.58
C GLN A 102 -20.72 26.20 -5.06
N PHE A 103 -20.33 25.47 -4.01
CA PHE A 103 -18.99 25.54 -3.43
C PHE A 103 -17.91 25.17 -4.47
N ASN A 104 -18.08 24.08 -5.18
CA ASN A 104 -17.16 23.63 -6.22
C ASN A 104 -17.11 24.59 -7.40
N GLN A 105 -18.27 25.07 -7.90
CA GLN A 105 -18.34 26.05 -8.97
C GLN A 105 -17.61 27.35 -8.64
N GLU A 106 -17.75 27.85 -7.40
CA GLU A 106 -17.07 29.06 -6.95
C GLU A 106 -15.54 28.84 -6.84
N ALA A 107 -15.10 27.65 -6.38
CA ALA A 107 -13.68 27.28 -6.32
C ALA A 107 -13.07 27.14 -7.73
N ASP A 108 -13.78 26.47 -8.63
CA ASP A 108 -13.36 26.27 -10.03
C ASP A 108 -13.31 27.61 -10.78
N PHE A 109 -14.29 28.49 -10.57
CA PHE A 109 -14.34 29.81 -11.21
C PHE A 109 -13.11 30.68 -10.92
N ILE A 110 -12.56 30.58 -9.70
CA ILE A 110 -11.34 31.32 -9.32
C ILE A 110 -10.07 30.53 -9.60
N GLY A 111 -10.17 29.33 -10.17
CA GLY A 111 -9.04 28.43 -10.43
C GLY A 111 -8.30 28.02 -9.16
N ALA A 112 -9.02 27.85 -8.05
CA ALA A 112 -8.42 27.49 -6.77
C ALA A 112 -8.15 25.98 -6.70
N SER A 113 -6.99 25.62 -6.12
CA SER A 113 -6.78 24.28 -5.56
C SER A 113 -7.23 24.30 -4.11
N LEU A 114 -8.19 23.44 -3.77
CA LEU A 114 -8.77 23.41 -2.42
C LEU A 114 -8.96 21.95 -1.98
N SER A 115 -8.49 21.63 -0.78
CA SER A 115 -8.61 20.28 -0.20
C SER A 115 -8.78 20.33 1.31
N PHE A 116 -9.50 19.32 1.82
CA PHE A 116 -9.81 19.17 3.25
C PHE A 116 -9.52 17.74 3.68
N ASN A 117 -9.05 17.59 4.90
CA ASN A 117 -8.91 16.31 5.58
C ASN A 117 -9.01 16.50 7.10
N GLU A 118 -8.88 15.43 7.85
CA GLU A 118 -8.97 15.43 9.32
C GLU A 118 -7.86 16.25 10.01
N LYS A 119 -6.74 16.47 9.30
CA LYS A 119 -5.59 17.24 9.83
C LYS A 119 -5.68 18.72 9.50
N GLY A 120 -6.58 19.12 8.61
CA GLY A 120 -6.76 20.53 8.26
C GLY A 120 -7.25 20.75 6.83
N CYS A 121 -6.82 21.86 6.25
CA CYS A 121 -7.14 22.18 4.86
C CYS A 121 -6.00 22.93 4.18
N TYR A 122 -5.99 22.83 2.85
CA TYR A 122 -5.06 23.52 1.98
C TYR A 122 -5.85 24.26 0.90
N GLY A 123 -5.44 25.49 0.61
CA GLY A 123 -6.01 26.28 -0.47
C GLY A 123 -4.95 27.13 -1.18
N ALA A 124 -5.04 27.25 -2.49
CA ALA A 124 -4.16 28.10 -3.27
C ALA A 124 -4.89 28.73 -4.44
N SER A 125 -4.64 30.03 -4.69
CA SER A 125 -5.18 30.76 -5.83
C SER A 125 -4.25 31.88 -6.28
N LEU A 126 -4.60 32.57 -7.37
CA LEU A 126 -3.97 33.83 -7.72
C LEU A 126 -4.31 34.90 -6.65
N LYS A 127 -3.39 35.84 -6.44
CA LYS A 127 -3.57 36.97 -5.46
C LYS A 127 -4.91 37.68 -5.61
N LYS A 128 -5.34 37.96 -6.83
CA LYS A 128 -6.62 38.66 -7.10
C LYS A 128 -7.86 37.93 -6.59
N HIS A 129 -7.73 36.63 -6.27
CA HIS A 129 -8.79 35.78 -5.77
C HIS A 129 -8.56 35.29 -4.32
N ASN A 130 -7.52 35.78 -3.65
CA ASN A 130 -7.12 35.29 -2.33
C ASN A 130 -8.24 35.47 -1.28
N GLU A 131 -8.95 36.57 -1.32
CA GLU A 131 -10.07 36.83 -0.40
C GLU A 131 -11.19 35.80 -0.60
N LYS A 132 -11.57 35.53 -1.86
CA LYS A 132 -12.60 34.55 -2.19
C LYS A 132 -12.18 33.13 -1.80
N LEU A 133 -10.92 32.79 -1.98
CA LEU A 133 -10.37 31.52 -1.50
C LEU A 133 -10.50 31.37 0.01
N LEU A 134 -10.10 32.44 0.77
CA LEU A 134 -10.16 32.41 2.22
C LEU A 134 -11.60 32.36 2.75
N GLU A 135 -12.53 33.04 2.05
CA GLU A 135 -13.98 32.95 2.31
C GLU A 135 -14.46 31.49 2.19
N LEU A 136 -14.16 30.80 1.10
CA LEU A 136 -14.54 29.41 0.88
C LEU A 136 -13.94 28.48 1.94
N MET A 137 -12.64 28.63 2.22
CA MET A 137 -11.98 27.84 3.26
C MET A 137 -12.60 28.03 4.63
N SER A 138 -12.86 29.28 5.01
CA SER A 138 -13.44 29.58 6.30
C SER A 138 -14.89 29.08 6.40
N ASP A 139 -15.68 29.21 5.34
CA ASP A 139 -17.06 28.74 5.33
C ASP A 139 -17.14 27.21 5.50
N ALA A 140 -16.26 26.45 4.82
CA ALA A 140 -16.18 25.01 5.00
C ALA A 140 -15.73 24.60 6.42
N LEU A 141 -14.84 25.38 7.06
CA LEU A 141 -14.32 25.07 8.40
C LEU A 141 -15.22 25.55 9.54
N VAL A 142 -15.88 26.70 9.38
CA VAL A 142 -16.67 27.34 10.43
C VAL A 142 -18.15 26.99 10.33
N ASN A 143 -18.65 26.83 9.13
CA ASN A 143 -20.07 26.60 8.83
C ASN A 143 -20.33 25.33 8.02
N PRO A 144 -19.69 24.19 8.28
CA PRO A 144 -19.94 22.99 7.50
C PRO A 144 -21.40 22.54 7.62
N ASN A 145 -21.90 21.88 6.59
CA ASN A 145 -23.21 21.25 6.57
C ASN A 145 -23.06 19.78 6.14
N PHE A 146 -22.75 18.93 7.10
CA PHE A 146 -22.67 17.50 6.85
C PHE A 146 -24.06 16.91 6.63
N THR A 147 -24.23 16.20 5.53
CA THR A 147 -25.51 15.56 5.19
C THR A 147 -25.38 14.04 5.13
N GLN A 148 -26.51 13.34 5.37
CA GLN A 148 -26.54 11.88 5.27
C GLN A 148 -26.25 11.41 3.85
N GLU A 149 -26.64 12.17 2.84
CA GLU A 149 -26.36 11.88 1.44
C GLU A 149 -24.85 11.88 1.14
N GLU A 150 -24.14 12.94 1.54
CA GLU A 150 -22.70 13.04 1.32
C GLU A 150 -21.93 12.00 2.15
N LEU A 151 -22.35 11.73 3.39
CA LEU A 151 -21.78 10.63 4.16
C LEU A 151 -21.96 9.29 3.44
N GLY A 152 -23.12 9.01 2.87
CA GLY A 152 -23.37 7.80 2.10
C GLY A 152 -22.42 7.64 0.91
N LYS A 153 -22.15 8.73 0.18
CA LYS A 153 -21.18 8.73 -0.95
C LYS A 153 -19.75 8.43 -0.47
N VAL A 154 -19.31 9.08 0.62
CA VAL A 154 -17.98 8.87 1.18
C VAL A 154 -17.82 7.45 1.73
N LEU A 155 -18.85 6.89 2.39
CA LEU A 155 -18.85 5.50 2.86
C LEU A 155 -18.72 4.50 1.70
N THR A 156 -19.46 4.71 0.61
CA THR A 156 -19.38 3.85 -0.58
C THR A 156 -18.00 3.89 -1.21
N GLN A 157 -17.43 5.08 -1.34
CA GLN A 157 -16.07 5.25 -1.85
C GLN A 157 -15.05 4.53 -0.97
N ALA A 158 -15.13 4.69 0.36
CA ALA A 158 -14.23 4.05 1.31
C ALA A 158 -14.34 2.52 1.28
N GLN A 159 -15.52 1.95 1.07
CA GLN A 159 -15.69 0.51 0.90
C GLN A 159 -14.94 0.00 -0.34
N SER A 160 -14.99 0.75 -1.45
CA SER A 160 -14.23 0.41 -2.66
C SER A 160 -12.72 0.54 -2.45
N GLU A 161 -12.26 1.60 -1.77
CA GLU A 161 -10.86 1.80 -1.39
C GLU A 161 -10.34 0.66 -0.50
N LEU A 162 -11.13 0.23 0.49
CA LEU A 162 -10.79 -0.87 1.39
C LEU A 162 -10.73 -2.22 0.67
N ALA A 163 -11.67 -2.47 -0.26
CA ALA A 163 -11.66 -3.69 -1.06
C ALA A 163 -10.39 -3.77 -1.94
N SER A 164 -10.01 -2.68 -2.60
CA SER A 164 -8.77 -2.60 -3.37
C SER A 164 -7.53 -2.77 -2.47
N ALA A 165 -7.51 -2.11 -1.31
CA ALA A 165 -6.38 -2.16 -0.38
C ALA A 165 -6.11 -3.56 0.21
N LYS A 166 -7.09 -4.48 0.18
CA LYS A 166 -6.89 -5.88 0.60
C LYS A 166 -6.02 -6.69 -0.37
N THR A 167 -5.84 -6.20 -1.58
CA THR A 167 -5.08 -6.90 -2.63
C THR A 167 -3.70 -6.28 -2.86
N GLU A 168 -3.46 -5.07 -2.38
CA GLU A 168 -2.20 -4.35 -2.54
C GLU A 168 -1.20 -4.69 -1.43
N PRO A 169 0.00 -5.24 -1.75
CA PRO A 169 0.98 -5.65 -0.74
C PRO A 169 1.39 -4.54 0.21
N GLU A 170 1.58 -3.31 -0.30
CA GLU A 170 1.94 -2.15 0.52
C GLU A 170 0.84 -1.78 1.51
N ALA A 171 -0.42 -1.74 1.07
CA ALA A 171 -1.56 -1.43 1.94
C ALA A 171 -1.78 -2.49 3.02
N ILE A 172 -1.57 -3.77 2.68
CA ILE A 172 -1.60 -4.88 3.65
C ILE A 172 -0.47 -4.71 4.67
N ALA A 173 0.76 -4.45 4.20
CA ALA A 173 1.91 -4.27 5.08
C ALA A 173 1.76 -3.03 5.98
N ASP A 174 1.15 -1.95 5.50
CA ASP A 174 0.83 -0.78 6.33
C ASP A 174 -0.16 -1.12 7.43
N ARG A 175 -1.24 -1.81 7.09
CA ARG A 175 -2.29 -2.21 8.04
C ARG A 175 -1.76 -3.16 9.10
N VAL A 176 -1.17 -4.29 8.68
CA VAL A 176 -0.63 -5.30 9.58
C VAL A 176 0.58 -4.75 10.34
N GLY A 177 1.42 -3.97 9.67
CA GLY A 177 2.57 -3.30 10.26
C GLY A 177 2.21 -2.40 11.44
N ARG A 178 1.14 -1.60 11.31
CA ARG A 178 0.63 -0.78 12.42
C ARG A 178 0.16 -1.64 13.60
N VAL A 179 -0.59 -2.71 13.32
CA VAL A 179 -1.08 -3.62 14.36
C VAL A 179 0.07 -4.26 15.14
N VAL A 180 1.10 -4.77 14.45
CA VAL A 180 2.23 -5.43 15.13
C VAL A 180 3.14 -4.45 15.86
N MET A 181 3.31 -3.21 15.35
CA MET A 181 4.14 -2.19 16.00
C MET A 181 3.46 -1.55 17.21
N TYR A 182 2.18 -1.21 17.10
CA TYR A 182 1.51 -0.36 18.09
C TYR A 182 0.46 -1.11 18.91
N GLY A 183 0.01 -2.27 18.44
CA GLY A 183 -1.10 -3.01 19.04
C GLY A 183 -2.47 -2.37 18.81
N LYS A 184 -3.53 -3.19 18.90
CA LYS A 184 -4.92 -2.74 18.65
C LYS A 184 -5.48 -1.78 19.72
N ASN A 185 -4.77 -1.58 20.83
CA ASN A 185 -5.16 -0.67 21.91
C ASN A 185 -4.46 0.70 21.84
N HIS A 186 -3.81 1.00 20.73
CA HIS A 186 -3.17 2.29 20.47
C HIS A 186 -3.75 2.91 19.20
N PRO A 187 -4.00 4.23 19.15
CA PRO A 187 -4.60 4.86 17.97
C PRO A 187 -3.79 4.68 16.67
N TYR A 188 -2.46 4.52 16.76
CA TYR A 188 -1.62 4.24 15.61
C TYR A 188 -1.67 2.79 15.14
N GLY A 189 -2.12 1.86 15.99
CA GLY A 189 -2.26 0.43 15.68
C GLY A 189 -3.59 0.06 15.04
N PHE A 190 -4.48 1.03 14.87
CA PHE A 190 -5.78 0.80 14.27
C PHE A 190 -5.78 1.13 12.78
N SER A 191 -6.63 0.41 12.04
CA SER A 191 -6.92 0.70 10.64
C SER A 191 -8.41 0.50 10.41
N MET A 192 -8.98 1.32 9.53
CA MET A 192 -10.36 1.21 9.06
C MET A 192 -10.62 -0.18 8.47
N SER A 193 -11.80 -0.75 8.75
CA SER A 193 -12.26 -2.02 8.19
C SER A 193 -13.66 -1.86 7.57
N GLU A 194 -14.08 -2.82 6.76
CA GLU A 194 -15.45 -2.82 6.20
C GLU A 194 -16.51 -2.84 7.30
N GLU A 195 -16.25 -3.52 8.43
CA GLU A 195 -17.14 -3.56 9.58
C GLU A 195 -17.22 -2.22 10.28
N SER A 196 -16.06 -1.56 10.51
CA SER A 196 -16.04 -0.27 11.19
C SER A 196 -16.72 0.82 10.38
N VAL A 197 -16.53 0.81 9.05
CA VAL A 197 -17.17 1.77 8.13
C VAL A 197 -18.69 1.70 8.21
N LYS A 198 -19.28 0.52 8.37
CA LYS A 198 -20.74 0.33 8.50
C LYS A 198 -21.32 0.93 9.79
N LEU A 199 -20.48 1.16 10.81
CA LEU A 199 -20.89 1.68 12.10
C LEU A 199 -20.80 3.21 12.20
N ILE A 200 -20.20 3.87 11.20
CA ILE A 200 -19.99 5.32 11.20
C ILE A 200 -21.29 6.04 10.93
N THR A 201 -21.61 6.99 11.79
CA THR A 201 -22.83 7.79 11.71
C THR A 201 -22.52 9.28 11.53
N LEU A 202 -23.47 10.01 10.95
CA LEU A 202 -23.39 11.45 10.80
C LEU A 202 -23.29 12.16 12.16
N GLU A 203 -23.97 11.65 13.17
CA GLU A 203 -23.92 12.16 14.55
C GLU A 203 -22.49 12.10 15.09
N LYS A 204 -21.79 10.98 14.87
CA LYS A 204 -20.41 10.79 15.31
C LYS A 204 -19.46 11.77 14.63
N CYS A 205 -19.59 11.97 13.32
CA CYS A 205 -18.80 12.94 12.57
C CYS A 205 -19.05 14.38 13.07
N ASN A 206 -20.31 14.75 13.31
CA ASN A 206 -20.65 16.06 13.87
C ASN A 206 -20.11 16.26 15.29
N ALA A 207 -20.15 15.21 16.13
CA ALA A 207 -19.61 15.25 17.48
C ALA A 207 -18.10 15.48 17.46
N TYR A 208 -17.36 14.75 16.59
CA TYR A 208 -15.93 14.94 16.42
C TYR A 208 -15.58 16.35 15.91
N TYR A 209 -16.25 16.83 14.86
CA TYR A 209 -16.09 18.20 14.38
C TYR A 209 -16.28 19.22 15.49
N THR A 210 -17.39 19.10 16.23
CA THR A 210 -17.75 20.04 17.29
C THR A 210 -16.75 20.02 18.45
N GLN A 211 -16.15 18.89 18.76
CA GLN A 211 -15.25 18.74 19.90
C GLN A 211 -13.79 19.06 19.55
N TYR A 212 -13.31 18.65 18.37
CA TYR A 212 -11.89 18.65 18.04
C TYR A 212 -11.46 19.70 17.03
N LEU A 213 -12.31 20.11 16.07
CA LEU A 213 -11.90 21.08 15.05
C LEU A 213 -12.11 22.51 15.54
N ARG A 214 -11.18 22.99 16.38
CA ARG A 214 -11.26 24.25 17.09
C ARG A 214 -10.09 25.17 16.74
N PRO A 215 -10.33 26.54 16.65
CA PRO A 215 -9.30 27.50 16.29
C PRO A 215 -8.12 27.53 17.25
N ASN A 216 -8.37 27.33 18.55
CA ASN A 216 -7.31 27.34 19.57
C ASN A 216 -6.40 26.09 19.55
N LYS A 217 -6.67 25.14 18.67
CA LYS A 217 -5.81 24.00 18.34
C LYS A 217 -5.38 24.00 16.87
N ALA A 218 -5.50 25.16 16.20
CA ALA A 218 -5.17 25.29 14.79
C ALA A 218 -4.05 26.32 14.55
N TYR A 219 -3.29 26.05 13.50
CA TYR A 219 -2.29 26.97 12.94
C TYR A 219 -2.68 27.24 11.48
N LEU A 220 -2.67 28.51 11.08
CA LEU A 220 -2.90 28.93 9.69
C LEU A 220 -1.61 29.51 9.12
N ALA A 221 -0.98 28.82 8.20
CA ALA A 221 0.16 29.32 7.44
C ALA A 221 -0.34 29.99 6.15
N ILE A 222 0.10 31.21 5.90
CA ILE A 222 -0.22 32.02 4.73
C ILE A 222 1.11 32.31 4.00
N VAL A 223 1.18 31.94 2.74
CA VAL A 223 2.42 32.04 1.97
C VAL A 223 2.14 32.64 0.59
N GLY A 224 2.90 33.62 0.18
CA GLY A 224 2.82 34.17 -1.17
C GLY A 224 2.76 35.69 -1.25
N ASP A 225 2.16 36.20 -2.32
CA ASP A 225 2.08 37.63 -2.61
C ASP A 225 1.01 38.32 -1.76
N ILE A 226 1.27 38.38 -0.48
CA ILE A 226 0.40 39.00 0.53
C ILE A 226 1.26 39.46 1.71
N SER A 227 1.10 40.71 2.12
CA SER A 227 1.75 41.25 3.33
C SER A 227 0.95 40.92 4.61
N LEU A 228 1.61 41.04 5.77
CA LEU A 228 0.92 40.94 7.05
C LEU A 228 -0.24 41.95 7.17
N ALA A 229 -0.03 43.18 6.67
CA ALA A 229 -1.03 44.24 6.70
C ALA A 229 -2.28 43.89 5.89
N GLU A 230 -2.14 43.15 4.78
CA GLU A 230 -3.24 42.63 3.97
C GLU A 230 -3.85 41.36 4.60
N ALA A 231 -3.03 40.42 5.09
CA ALA A 231 -3.47 39.13 5.59
C ALA A 231 -4.29 39.25 6.90
N LYS A 232 -3.82 40.07 7.85
CA LYS A 232 -4.44 40.17 9.18
C LYS A 232 -5.91 40.55 9.13
N PRO A 233 -6.36 41.62 8.48
CA PRO A 233 -7.78 41.99 8.42
C PRO A 233 -8.64 40.94 7.69
N LEU A 234 -8.08 40.24 6.68
CA LEU A 234 -8.79 39.15 6.01
C LEU A 234 -9.02 37.96 6.94
N VAL A 235 -7.99 37.53 7.68
CA VAL A 235 -8.12 36.43 8.65
C VAL A 235 -9.07 36.82 9.79
N GLU A 236 -8.99 38.04 10.31
CA GLU A 236 -9.93 38.55 11.31
C GLU A 236 -11.37 38.53 10.79
N LYS A 237 -11.59 38.97 9.55
CA LYS A 237 -12.94 39.00 8.94
C LYS A 237 -13.56 37.61 8.87
N TYR A 238 -12.81 36.59 8.46
CA TYR A 238 -13.34 35.29 8.13
C TYR A 238 -13.25 34.28 9.30
N PHE A 239 -12.29 34.40 10.22
CA PHE A 239 -12.07 33.43 11.28
C PHE A 239 -12.35 33.94 12.71
N ALA A 240 -12.53 35.24 12.94
CA ALA A 240 -12.75 35.73 14.29
C ALA A 240 -14.04 35.17 14.93
N GLY A 241 -15.06 34.86 14.13
CA GLY A 241 -16.30 34.24 14.57
C GLY A 241 -16.22 32.73 14.89
N TRP A 242 -15.10 32.08 14.55
CA TRP A 242 -14.93 30.66 14.82
C TRP A 242 -14.75 30.42 16.32
N GLN A 243 -15.66 29.62 16.91
CA GLN A 243 -15.73 29.42 18.34
C GLN A 243 -14.61 28.55 18.87
N GLN A 244 -13.85 29.06 19.83
CA GLN A 244 -12.88 28.24 20.58
C GLN A 244 -13.60 27.22 21.47
N GLY A 245 -12.88 26.15 21.87
CA GLY A 245 -13.43 25.11 22.72
C GLY A 245 -12.36 24.37 23.51
N GLN A 246 -12.81 23.60 24.51
CA GLN A 246 -11.94 22.68 25.22
C GLN A 246 -11.77 21.41 24.36
N VAL A 247 -10.58 21.21 23.84
CA VAL A 247 -10.22 20.00 23.08
C VAL A 247 -9.60 18.99 24.07
N PRO A 248 -10.09 17.75 24.12
CA PRO A 248 -9.53 16.73 25.00
C PRO A 248 -8.04 16.52 24.76
N VAL A 249 -7.32 16.26 25.83
CA VAL A 249 -5.92 15.79 25.79
C VAL A 249 -5.96 14.28 25.97
N ASN A 250 -5.48 13.56 24.96
CA ASN A 250 -5.47 12.11 24.97
C ASN A 250 -4.06 11.61 25.29
N MET A 251 -3.94 10.66 26.22
CA MET A 251 -2.68 10.00 26.54
C MET A 251 -2.82 8.50 26.38
N TYR A 252 -1.84 7.90 25.77
CA TYR A 252 -1.80 6.47 25.51
C TYR A 252 -0.47 5.88 26.02
N PRO A 253 -0.45 4.58 26.41
CA PRO A 253 0.80 3.89 26.67
C PRO A 253 1.76 4.05 25.48
N VAL A 254 3.03 4.28 25.76
CA VAL A 254 4.04 4.39 24.71
C VAL A 254 4.38 2.96 24.23
N PRO A 255 4.16 2.64 22.96
CA PRO A 255 4.53 1.34 22.42
C PRO A 255 6.05 1.15 22.43
N GLU A 256 6.49 -0.05 22.79
CA GLU A 256 7.90 -0.39 22.80
C GLU A 256 8.26 -1.35 21.67
N ALA A 257 9.52 -1.29 21.22
CA ALA A 257 10.05 -2.27 20.30
C ALA A 257 10.01 -3.67 20.98
N PRO A 258 9.79 -4.75 20.22
CA PRO A 258 9.77 -6.08 20.80
C PRO A 258 11.10 -6.42 21.47
N ALA A 259 11.07 -7.19 22.57
CA ALA A 259 12.27 -7.58 23.31
C ALA A 259 13.27 -8.40 22.46
N ALA A 260 12.77 -9.03 21.39
CA ALA A 260 13.56 -9.84 20.47
C ALA A 260 12.89 -9.83 19.08
N ARG A 261 13.58 -10.35 18.05
CA ARG A 261 13.00 -10.42 16.69
C ARG A 261 11.76 -11.32 16.66
N VAL A 262 10.69 -10.80 16.06
CA VAL A 262 9.43 -11.49 15.79
C VAL A 262 9.19 -11.51 14.29
N VAL A 263 8.85 -12.67 13.75
CA VAL A 263 8.54 -12.83 12.31
C VAL A 263 7.04 -12.94 12.13
N ASN A 264 6.49 -12.10 11.29
CA ASN A 264 5.08 -12.00 10.97
C ASN A 264 4.89 -12.22 9.46
N VAL A 265 3.94 -13.05 9.07
CA VAL A 265 3.66 -13.36 7.66
C VAL A 265 2.18 -13.14 7.38
N VAL A 266 1.92 -12.47 6.26
CA VAL A 266 0.59 -12.40 5.64
C VAL A 266 0.64 -13.21 4.35
N ASP A 267 -0.20 -14.22 4.28
CA ASP A 267 -0.24 -15.12 3.13
C ASP A 267 -0.94 -14.49 1.93
N ARG A 268 -0.25 -14.50 0.80
CA ARG A 268 -0.79 -14.18 -0.52
C ARG A 268 -0.46 -15.31 -1.48
N PRO A 269 -1.34 -16.31 -1.63
CA PRO A 269 -1.04 -17.57 -2.33
C PRO A 269 -0.59 -17.41 -3.78
N VAL A 270 -1.01 -16.33 -4.46
CA VAL A 270 -0.67 -16.05 -5.87
C VAL A 270 0.50 -15.08 -6.06
N ALA A 271 1.09 -14.58 -4.96
CA ALA A 271 2.17 -13.61 -5.05
C ALA A 271 3.46 -14.26 -5.57
N VAL A 272 4.06 -13.64 -6.58
CA VAL A 272 5.39 -14.02 -7.11
C VAL A 272 6.53 -13.28 -6.42
N GLN A 273 6.19 -12.20 -5.72
CA GLN A 273 7.10 -11.36 -4.94
C GLN A 273 6.62 -11.28 -3.49
N SER A 274 7.56 -11.02 -2.59
CA SER A 274 7.33 -10.73 -1.19
C SER A 274 7.70 -9.29 -0.89
N LEU A 275 6.80 -8.56 -0.24
CA LEU A 275 7.14 -7.31 0.42
C LEU A 275 7.68 -7.60 1.81
N VAL A 276 8.91 -7.18 2.08
CA VAL A 276 9.61 -7.35 3.35
C VAL A 276 9.68 -6.01 4.07
N ARG A 277 9.35 -5.99 5.36
CA ARG A 277 9.57 -4.86 6.25
C ARG A 277 10.24 -5.30 7.55
N VAL A 278 11.32 -4.62 7.93
CA VAL A 278 11.90 -4.69 9.28
C VAL A 278 11.52 -3.41 9.99
N GLN A 279 10.70 -3.48 11.03
CA GLN A 279 10.04 -2.29 11.60
C GLN A 279 9.84 -2.38 13.11
N TYR A 280 9.82 -1.23 13.78
CA TYR A 280 9.57 -1.11 15.22
C TYR A 280 9.25 0.34 15.60
N PRO A 281 8.54 0.58 16.73
CA PRO A 281 8.33 1.93 17.25
C PRO A 281 9.62 2.52 17.82
N VAL A 282 9.80 3.84 17.67
CA VAL A 282 10.98 4.57 18.10
C VAL A 282 10.58 5.84 18.85
N SER A 283 11.11 6.02 20.05
CA SER A 283 10.93 7.26 20.80
C SER A 283 11.92 8.30 20.30
N LEU A 284 11.57 9.00 19.23
CA LEU A 284 12.32 10.10 18.63
C LEU A 284 11.37 11.27 18.33
N LYS A 285 11.69 12.47 18.81
CA LYS A 285 10.92 13.69 18.58
C LYS A 285 11.73 14.69 17.75
N VAL A 286 11.03 15.58 17.05
CA VAL A 286 11.67 16.59 16.19
C VAL A 286 12.60 17.53 16.96
N GLY A 287 12.32 17.79 18.23
CA GLY A 287 13.13 18.64 19.12
C GLY A 287 14.27 17.93 19.84
N ASP A 288 14.40 16.61 19.71
CA ASP A 288 15.44 15.86 20.41
C ASP A 288 16.83 16.22 19.89
N PRO A 289 17.86 16.29 20.77
CA PRO A 289 19.24 16.59 20.36
C PRO A 289 19.80 15.64 19.30
N ASP A 290 19.33 14.40 19.29
CA ASP A 290 19.76 13.36 18.35
C ASP A 290 19.02 13.39 17.02
N PHE A 291 17.95 14.16 16.88
CA PHE A 291 17.07 14.11 15.72
C PHE A 291 17.83 14.26 14.37
N ILE A 292 18.70 15.28 14.26
CA ILE A 292 19.45 15.52 13.02
C ILE A 292 20.47 14.39 12.79
N ARG A 293 21.18 13.95 13.84
CA ARG A 293 22.15 12.86 13.76
C ARG A 293 21.51 11.54 13.36
N ALA A 294 20.37 11.20 13.98
CA ALA A 294 19.59 10.00 13.68
C ALA A 294 19.08 9.99 12.23
N ARG A 295 18.64 11.15 11.71
CA ARG A 295 18.28 11.30 10.30
C ARG A 295 19.46 11.04 9.37
N ILE A 296 20.65 11.57 9.68
CA ILE A 296 21.84 11.32 8.86
C ILE A 296 22.22 9.84 8.92
N ALA A 297 22.18 9.20 10.10
CA ALA A 297 22.41 7.76 10.22
C ALA A 297 21.43 6.94 9.37
N ASN A 298 20.15 7.27 9.40
CA ASN A 298 19.16 6.61 8.53
C ASN A 298 19.41 6.88 7.04
N THR A 299 19.85 8.08 6.67
CA THR A 299 20.20 8.38 5.27
C THR A 299 21.35 7.50 4.79
N ILE A 300 22.40 7.31 5.60
CA ILE A 300 23.51 6.39 5.31
C ILE A 300 22.99 4.95 5.14
N LEU A 301 22.07 4.50 5.99
CA LEU A 301 21.53 3.15 5.93
C LEU A 301 20.70 2.92 4.68
N GLY A 302 19.68 3.76 4.44
CA GLY A 302 18.75 3.53 3.33
C GLY A 302 17.80 4.69 3.04
N GLY A 303 18.14 5.93 3.45
CA GLY A 303 17.33 7.13 3.14
C GLY A 303 17.46 7.62 1.69
N GLY A 304 18.00 6.80 0.80
CA GLY A 304 18.19 7.05 -0.62
C GLY A 304 18.98 5.90 -1.25
N THR A 305 19.72 6.17 -2.32
CA THR A 305 20.58 5.19 -3.00
C THR A 305 21.90 4.97 -2.25
N PHE A 306 21.79 4.53 -0.98
CA PHE A 306 22.92 4.30 -0.07
C PHE A 306 23.03 2.80 0.27
N ARG A 307 23.42 2.42 1.49
CA ARG A 307 23.84 1.06 1.84
C ARG A 307 22.81 -0.01 1.45
N LEU A 308 21.56 0.13 1.88
CA LEU A 308 20.53 -0.88 1.55
C LEU A 308 20.29 -1.01 0.05
N PHE A 309 20.23 0.12 -0.65
CA PHE A 309 20.05 0.12 -2.10
C PHE A 309 21.25 -0.53 -2.80
N ASN A 310 22.47 -0.13 -2.46
CA ASN A 310 23.68 -0.66 -3.07
C ASN A 310 23.82 -2.17 -2.81
N ASN A 311 23.60 -2.60 -1.56
CA ASN A 311 23.71 -4.01 -1.20
C ASN A 311 22.64 -4.86 -1.90
N LEU A 312 21.35 -4.56 -1.73
CA LEU A 312 20.29 -5.44 -2.21
C LEU A 312 20.05 -5.34 -3.72
N ARG A 313 20.25 -4.16 -4.32
CA ARG A 313 20.06 -3.95 -5.76
C ARG A 313 21.33 -4.15 -6.56
N GLU A 314 22.38 -3.36 -6.26
CA GLU A 314 23.56 -3.30 -7.12
C GLU A 314 24.48 -4.52 -6.93
N GLU A 315 24.65 -4.99 -5.70
CA GLU A 315 25.54 -6.13 -5.42
C GLU A 315 24.83 -7.48 -5.59
N HIS A 316 23.57 -7.60 -5.13
CA HIS A 316 22.87 -8.88 -5.10
C HIS A 316 21.75 -9.03 -6.13
N GLY A 317 21.21 -7.96 -6.71
CA GLY A 317 20.14 -8.01 -7.70
C GLY A 317 18.82 -8.62 -7.18
N TYR A 318 18.53 -8.46 -5.88
CA TYR A 318 17.34 -9.03 -5.25
C TYR A 318 16.09 -8.21 -5.50
N THR A 319 16.24 -6.90 -5.67
CA THR A 319 15.15 -5.91 -5.73
C THR A 319 15.45 -4.78 -6.72
N TYR A 320 14.43 -4.02 -7.08
CA TYR A 320 14.60 -2.73 -7.75
C TYR A 320 14.98 -1.59 -6.79
N GLY A 321 14.76 -1.75 -5.49
CA GLY A 321 15.15 -0.80 -4.47
C GLY A 321 14.90 -1.31 -3.05
N ALA A 322 15.78 -0.90 -2.13
CA ALA A 322 15.65 -1.14 -0.71
C ALA A 322 15.96 0.15 0.04
N TYR A 323 15.09 0.52 0.95
CA TYR A 323 15.11 1.82 1.62
C TYR A 323 14.84 1.70 3.11
N SER A 324 15.25 2.71 3.87
CA SER A 324 14.85 2.84 5.27
C SER A 324 14.31 4.23 5.57
N GLN A 325 13.40 4.30 6.51
CA GLN A 325 12.83 5.52 7.05
C GLN A 325 12.88 5.48 8.57
N LEU A 326 13.36 6.55 9.17
CA LEU A 326 13.29 6.82 10.60
C LEU A 326 12.44 8.06 10.83
N SER A 327 11.23 7.85 11.30
CA SER A 327 10.22 8.89 11.51
C SER A 327 10.25 9.37 12.96
N ALA A 328 10.30 10.68 13.16
CA ALA A 328 10.03 11.30 14.45
C ALA A 328 8.55 11.71 14.53
N ASP A 329 7.98 11.58 15.70
CA ASP A 329 6.59 11.95 15.96
C ASP A 329 6.45 12.60 17.34
N LYS A 330 5.35 13.34 17.57
CA LYS A 330 5.06 13.97 18.85
C LYS A 330 4.89 12.94 19.98
N TYR A 331 4.34 11.77 19.68
CA TYR A 331 4.04 10.69 20.63
C TYR A 331 5.02 9.53 20.48
N ILE A 332 5.05 8.90 19.32
CA ILE A 332 5.92 7.76 19.04
C ILE A 332 6.18 7.67 17.54
N GLY A 333 7.43 7.78 17.13
CA GLY A 333 7.87 7.54 15.76
C GLY A 333 8.06 6.06 15.46
N ASN A 334 8.61 5.77 14.29
CA ASN A 334 8.96 4.42 13.89
C ASN A 334 10.22 4.38 13.04
N PHE A 335 10.81 3.19 12.98
CA PHE A 335 11.78 2.80 11.97
C PHE A 335 11.15 1.74 11.07
N THR A 336 11.39 1.84 9.78
CA THR A 336 11.00 0.82 8.80
C THR A 336 12.09 0.72 7.74
N ALA A 337 12.62 -0.50 7.51
CA ALA A 337 13.40 -0.84 6.32
C ALA A 337 12.54 -1.74 5.43
N THR A 338 12.47 -1.45 4.13
CA THR A 338 11.55 -2.12 3.20
C THR A 338 12.27 -2.52 1.90
N ALA A 339 11.89 -3.68 1.35
CA ALA A 339 12.27 -4.14 0.03
C ALA A 339 11.19 -5.05 -0.54
N GLU A 340 10.94 -4.96 -1.85
CA GLU A 340 10.11 -5.91 -2.57
C GLU A 340 11.02 -6.85 -3.38
N VAL A 341 10.91 -8.16 -3.15
CA VAL A 341 11.84 -9.16 -3.67
C VAL A 341 11.11 -10.39 -4.18
N ARG A 342 11.74 -11.17 -5.08
CA ARG A 342 11.19 -12.49 -5.46
C ARG A 342 11.09 -13.39 -4.24
N ASN A 343 10.04 -14.23 -4.16
CA ASN A 343 9.83 -15.18 -3.04
C ASN A 343 11.06 -16.05 -2.77
N SER A 344 11.79 -16.46 -3.82
CA SER A 344 12.96 -17.34 -3.71
C SER A 344 14.14 -16.74 -2.94
N VAL A 345 14.26 -15.40 -2.86
CA VAL A 345 15.36 -14.66 -2.22
C VAL A 345 14.92 -13.84 -1.01
N THR A 346 13.71 -14.07 -0.49
CA THR A 346 13.15 -13.33 0.65
C THR A 346 14.03 -13.43 1.90
N ASP A 347 14.47 -14.63 2.24
CA ASP A 347 15.38 -14.91 3.37
C ASP A 347 16.75 -14.23 3.18
N SER A 348 17.29 -14.28 1.96
CA SER A 348 18.55 -13.62 1.64
C SER A 348 18.45 -12.10 1.75
N ALA A 349 17.36 -11.51 1.28
CA ALA A 349 17.11 -10.08 1.41
C ALA A 349 16.98 -9.62 2.87
N ILE A 350 16.25 -10.38 3.70
CA ILE A 350 16.16 -10.13 5.15
C ILE A 350 17.55 -10.19 5.78
N THR A 351 18.36 -11.18 5.42
CA THR A 351 19.73 -11.32 5.91
C THR A 351 20.56 -10.07 5.60
N GLN A 352 20.48 -9.56 4.37
CA GLN A 352 21.22 -8.37 3.96
C GLN A 352 20.67 -7.08 4.63
N ILE A 353 19.37 -6.92 4.80
CA ILE A 353 18.80 -5.80 5.55
C ILE A 353 19.33 -5.80 6.99
N LEU A 354 19.26 -6.94 7.67
CA LEU A 354 19.73 -7.07 9.04
C LEU A 354 21.25 -6.88 9.14
N PHE A 355 22.02 -7.37 8.15
CA PHE A 355 23.48 -7.16 8.06
C PHE A 355 23.84 -5.68 8.03
N GLU A 356 23.22 -4.87 7.15
CA GLU A 356 23.50 -3.44 7.07
C GLU A 356 23.03 -2.68 8.31
N MET A 357 21.89 -3.07 8.90
CA MET A 357 21.43 -2.54 10.18
C MET A 357 22.42 -2.85 11.31
N GLU A 358 22.94 -4.07 11.39
CA GLU A 358 23.96 -4.42 12.39
C GLU A 358 25.28 -3.71 12.15
N ARG A 359 25.74 -3.63 10.91
CA ARG A 359 26.99 -3.00 10.53
C ARG A 359 27.05 -1.54 10.98
N ILE A 360 25.99 -0.74 10.72
CA ILE A 360 25.96 0.67 11.11
C ILE A 360 25.94 0.86 12.64
N THR A 361 25.50 -0.14 13.41
CA THR A 361 25.51 -0.10 14.89
C THR A 361 26.84 -0.58 15.51
N LYS A 362 27.67 -1.29 14.75
CA LYS A 362 28.92 -1.90 15.26
C LYS A 362 30.15 -1.18 14.75
N GLU A 363 30.11 -0.65 13.54
CA GLU A 363 31.26 -0.08 12.85
C GLU A 363 31.09 1.43 12.63
N LYS A 364 32.19 2.18 12.73
CA LYS A 364 32.17 3.57 12.28
C LYS A 364 31.99 3.63 10.77
N VAL A 365 31.14 4.53 10.32
CA VAL A 365 31.00 4.82 8.89
C VAL A 365 32.31 5.37 8.33
N GLN A 366 32.58 5.14 7.05
CA GLN A 366 33.77 5.69 6.41
C GLN A 366 33.68 7.22 6.32
N ALA A 367 34.81 7.91 6.36
CA ALA A 367 34.82 9.37 6.37
C ALA A 367 34.25 9.97 5.07
N ASP A 368 34.55 9.37 3.93
CA ASP A 368 34.04 9.77 2.61
C ASP A 368 32.54 9.48 2.45
N GLU A 369 32.06 8.37 3.01
CA GLU A 369 30.63 8.04 3.05
C GLU A 369 29.84 9.07 3.88
N LEU A 370 30.34 9.44 5.06
CA LEU A 370 29.73 10.46 5.91
C LEU A 370 29.72 11.82 5.20
N GLU A 371 30.83 12.20 4.58
CA GLU A 371 30.95 13.49 3.87
C GLU A 371 29.99 13.54 2.68
N LEU A 372 29.86 12.44 1.92
CA LEU A 372 28.90 12.32 0.82
C LEU A 372 27.46 12.57 1.32
N VAL A 373 27.08 11.93 2.43
CA VAL A 373 25.71 12.07 2.96
C VAL A 373 25.46 13.45 3.56
N LYS A 374 26.45 14.06 4.22
CA LYS A 374 26.35 15.46 4.68
C LYS A 374 26.13 16.42 3.52
N ASN A 375 26.88 16.25 2.44
CA ASN A 375 26.73 17.08 1.23
C ASN A 375 25.37 16.88 0.57
N TYR A 376 24.90 15.64 0.47
CA TYR A 376 23.55 15.31 -0.02
C TYR A 376 22.47 15.97 0.85
N ALA A 377 22.52 15.79 2.17
CA ALA A 377 21.52 16.35 3.09
C ALA A 377 21.52 17.88 3.09
N SER A 378 22.69 18.50 3.03
CA SER A 378 22.86 19.96 2.96
C SER A 378 22.33 20.51 1.62
N GLY A 379 22.64 19.84 0.51
CA GLY A 379 22.13 20.21 -0.81
C GLY A 379 20.62 20.11 -0.91
N THR A 380 20.06 19.00 -0.44
CA THR A 380 18.60 18.80 -0.41
C THR A 380 17.90 19.85 0.46
N PHE A 381 18.48 20.17 1.62
CA PHE A 381 17.95 21.22 2.48
C PHE A 381 18.00 22.59 1.79
N ALA A 382 19.14 22.96 1.19
CA ALA A 382 19.27 24.23 0.48
C ALA A 382 18.26 24.36 -0.68
N LEU A 383 18.09 23.30 -1.49
CA LEU A 383 17.09 23.26 -2.57
C LEU A 383 15.67 23.39 -2.05
N SER A 384 15.37 22.83 -0.89
CA SER A 384 14.02 22.92 -0.30
C SER A 384 13.61 24.36 0.04
N LEU A 385 14.58 25.26 0.28
CA LEU A 385 14.32 26.68 0.59
C LEU A 385 13.85 27.51 -0.60
N GLU A 386 13.96 27.00 -1.83
CA GLU A 386 13.41 27.64 -3.01
C GLU A 386 11.87 27.67 -2.95
N ASN A 387 11.27 26.72 -2.25
CA ASN A 387 9.83 26.68 -2.03
C ASN A 387 9.46 27.49 -0.77
N PRO A 388 8.73 28.61 -0.90
CA PRO A 388 8.31 29.42 0.26
C PRO A 388 7.48 28.66 1.28
N GLN A 389 6.76 27.60 0.88
CA GLN A 389 6.01 26.73 1.78
C GLN A 389 6.92 26.03 2.78
N THR A 390 8.16 25.74 2.44
CA THR A 390 9.15 25.18 3.37
C THR A 390 9.41 26.10 4.56
N ILE A 391 9.47 27.42 4.31
CA ILE A 391 9.67 28.43 5.36
C ILE A 391 8.46 28.46 6.31
N ALA A 392 7.25 28.38 5.77
CA ALA A 392 6.03 28.30 6.59
C ALA A 392 5.99 27.02 7.41
N ASN A 393 6.42 25.88 6.84
CA ASN A 393 6.51 24.62 7.57
C ASN A 393 7.58 24.68 8.69
N PHE A 394 8.68 25.39 8.48
CA PHE A 394 9.67 25.62 9.51
C PHE A 394 9.13 26.47 10.66
N ALA A 395 8.46 27.56 10.32
CA ALA A 395 7.78 28.40 11.32
C ALA A 395 6.72 27.62 12.09
N LEU A 396 5.89 26.83 11.38
CA LEU A 396 4.90 25.95 12.00
C LEU A 396 5.55 24.95 12.96
N ASN A 397 6.64 24.32 12.55
CA ASN A 397 7.35 23.36 13.40
C ASN A 397 7.99 24.03 14.63
N ILE A 398 8.54 25.23 14.48
CA ILE A 398 9.08 26.03 15.61
C ILE A 398 7.98 26.24 16.64
N GLU A 399 6.82 26.73 16.21
CA GLU A 399 5.68 27.00 17.08
C GLU A 399 5.09 25.72 17.69
N ARG A 400 4.89 24.68 16.86
CA ARG A 400 4.21 23.44 17.24
C ARG A 400 5.05 22.57 18.18
N TYR A 401 6.34 22.51 17.95
CA TYR A 401 7.27 21.67 18.72
C TYR A 401 8.10 22.47 19.75
N GLY A 402 7.90 23.78 19.85
CA GLY A 402 8.64 24.65 20.77
C GLY A 402 10.14 24.67 20.48
N LEU A 403 10.52 24.64 19.18
CA LEU A 403 11.93 24.65 18.79
C LEU A 403 12.54 26.04 18.97
N PRO A 404 13.88 26.15 19.17
CA PRO A 404 14.56 27.42 19.10
C PRO A 404 14.28 28.16 17.79
N HIS A 405 14.11 29.49 17.83
CA HIS A 405 13.83 30.29 16.64
C HIS A 405 14.90 30.16 15.54
N ASP A 406 16.16 29.91 15.92
CA ASP A 406 17.28 29.74 15.02
C ASP A 406 17.55 28.26 14.64
N TYR A 407 16.66 27.34 14.99
CA TYR A 407 16.82 25.89 14.74
C TYR A 407 17.16 25.58 13.29
N TYR A 408 16.37 26.07 12.35
CA TYR A 408 16.60 25.84 10.93
C TYR A 408 17.74 26.69 10.34
N ALA A 409 18.02 27.88 10.91
CA ALA A 409 19.18 28.67 10.52
C ALA A 409 20.51 27.96 10.84
N ASN A 410 20.55 27.20 11.93
CA ASN A 410 21.70 26.42 12.35
C ASN A 410 21.72 24.99 11.74
N TYR A 411 20.70 24.60 10.97
CA TYR A 411 20.52 23.20 10.52
C TYR A 411 21.73 22.67 9.75
N MET A 412 22.24 23.41 8.75
CA MET A 412 23.42 23.00 7.98
C MET A 412 24.69 22.98 8.83
N LYS A 413 24.87 23.94 9.74
CA LYS A 413 25.97 23.94 10.70
C LYS A 413 25.95 22.69 11.59
N ASN A 414 24.76 22.31 12.03
CA ASN A 414 24.57 21.09 12.84
C ASN A 414 24.90 19.83 12.02
N ILE A 415 24.48 19.74 10.73
CA ILE A 415 24.89 18.64 9.86
C ILE A 415 26.40 18.59 9.68
N ALA A 416 27.06 19.74 9.40
CA ALA A 416 28.50 19.81 9.19
C ALA A 416 29.32 19.35 10.41
N ALA A 417 28.81 19.60 11.62
CA ALA A 417 29.45 19.22 12.87
C ALA A 417 29.33 17.72 13.22
N ILE A 418 28.50 16.93 12.52
CA ILE A 418 28.30 15.51 12.81
C ILE A 418 29.59 14.72 12.54
N THR A 419 29.98 13.89 13.50
CA THR A 419 31.14 13.02 13.42
C THR A 419 30.80 11.56 13.19
N GLN A 420 31.75 10.73 12.82
CA GLN A 420 31.60 9.27 12.71
C GLN A 420 31.18 8.64 14.05
N ASP A 421 31.64 9.20 15.18
CA ASP A 421 31.27 8.75 16.54
C ASP A 421 29.80 9.10 16.84
N ASP A 422 29.35 10.27 16.45
CA ASP A 422 27.92 10.65 16.58
C ASP A 422 27.02 9.66 15.82
N ILE A 423 27.40 9.30 14.59
CA ILE A 423 26.62 8.33 13.78
C ILE A 423 26.59 6.96 14.47
N LEU A 424 27.73 6.47 14.93
CA LEU A 424 27.78 5.19 15.64
C LEU A 424 26.92 5.20 16.91
N GLN A 425 26.97 6.30 17.69
CA GLN A 425 26.20 6.46 18.91
C GLN A 425 24.67 6.45 18.65
N VAL A 426 24.21 7.30 17.74
CA VAL A 426 22.75 7.37 17.44
C VAL A 426 22.25 6.10 16.76
N SER A 427 23.09 5.44 15.95
CA SER A 427 22.74 4.15 15.37
C SER A 427 22.51 3.09 16.44
N LYS A 428 23.35 3.00 17.47
CA LYS A 428 23.15 2.08 18.62
C LYS A 428 21.85 2.37 19.37
N THR A 429 21.43 3.63 19.43
CA THR A 429 20.23 4.05 20.15
C THR A 429 18.96 3.75 19.34
N TYR A 430 18.97 4.07 18.06
CA TYR A 430 17.75 4.13 17.24
C TYR A 430 17.61 3.01 16.21
N ILE A 431 18.71 2.32 15.81
CA ILE A 431 18.66 1.21 14.87
C ILE A 431 18.77 -0.11 15.63
N LYS A 432 17.70 -0.91 15.64
CA LYS A 432 17.52 -2.07 16.51
C LYS A 432 17.31 -3.37 15.72
N PRO A 433 18.36 -3.94 15.10
CA PRO A 433 18.22 -5.14 14.27
C PRO A 433 17.71 -6.38 15.02
N ASN A 434 17.92 -6.43 16.35
CA ASN A 434 17.53 -7.58 17.20
C ASN A 434 16.19 -7.38 17.92
N ASN A 435 15.61 -6.19 17.85
CA ASN A 435 14.38 -5.82 18.54
C ASN A 435 13.35 -5.30 17.51
N ALA A 436 13.04 -6.12 16.52
CA ALA A 436 12.22 -5.71 15.39
C ALA A 436 11.16 -6.74 15.04
N HIS A 437 10.06 -6.26 14.48
CA HIS A 437 9.10 -7.05 13.72
C HIS A 437 9.62 -7.18 12.29
N ILE A 438 9.78 -8.41 11.81
CA ILE A 438 10.04 -8.74 10.42
C ILE A 438 8.69 -9.14 9.83
N LEU A 439 8.07 -8.25 9.04
CA LEU A 439 6.81 -8.50 8.36
C LEU A 439 7.07 -8.87 6.91
N VAL A 440 6.48 -9.98 6.48
CA VAL A 440 6.54 -10.44 5.09
C VAL A 440 5.12 -10.62 4.57
N VAL A 441 4.79 -9.92 3.48
CA VAL A 441 3.55 -10.09 2.72
C VAL A 441 3.91 -10.80 1.42
N GLY A 442 3.55 -12.08 1.29
CA GLY A 442 3.95 -12.90 0.14
C GLY A 442 3.37 -14.31 0.20
N LYS A 443 3.82 -15.21 -0.67
CA LYS A 443 3.35 -16.60 -0.70
C LYS A 443 3.95 -17.36 0.48
N ALA A 444 3.13 -17.57 1.53
CA ALA A 444 3.58 -18.16 2.79
C ALA A 444 4.18 -19.57 2.63
N GLU A 445 3.66 -20.38 1.72
CA GLU A 445 4.19 -21.72 1.42
C GLU A 445 5.66 -21.67 1.03
N ASP A 446 6.06 -20.68 0.22
CA ASP A 446 7.42 -20.54 -0.30
C ASP A 446 8.37 -19.91 0.73
N VAL A 447 7.88 -18.96 1.54
CA VAL A 447 8.73 -18.12 2.39
C VAL A 447 8.76 -18.55 3.86
N ALA A 448 7.61 -18.90 4.47
CA ALA A 448 7.54 -19.12 5.92
C ALA A 448 8.48 -20.20 6.45
N PRO A 449 8.75 -21.33 5.76
CA PRO A 449 9.70 -22.34 6.24
C PRO A 449 11.11 -21.78 6.45
N LYS A 450 11.55 -20.85 5.58
CA LYS A 450 12.88 -20.24 5.61
C LYS A 450 12.99 -19.11 6.62
N LEU A 451 11.87 -18.50 7.02
CA LEU A 451 11.85 -17.33 7.89
C LEU A 451 11.99 -17.64 9.38
N LYS A 452 11.79 -18.88 9.81
CA LYS A 452 11.88 -19.30 11.23
C LYS A 452 13.22 -18.95 11.88
N VAL A 453 14.30 -18.99 11.11
CA VAL A 453 15.66 -18.69 11.61
C VAL A 453 15.84 -17.26 12.07
N PHE A 454 15.03 -16.33 11.59
CA PHE A 454 15.07 -14.92 11.98
C PHE A 454 14.28 -14.64 13.27
N ALA A 455 13.33 -15.50 13.63
CA ALA A 455 12.55 -15.37 14.85
C ALA A 455 13.34 -15.91 16.05
N SER A 456 13.44 -15.12 17.12
CA SER A 456 14.16 -15.53 18.33
C SER A 456 13.55 -16.76 19.00
N ASN A 457 12.25 -17.00 18.82
CA ASN A 457 11.52 -18.15 19.34
C ASN A 457 11.33 -19.28 18.32
N GLN A 458 11.97 -19.20 17.14
CA GLN A 458 11.86 -20.14 16.02
C GLN A 458 10.41 -20.31 15.48
N LYS A 459 9.53 -19.33 15.71
CA LYS A 459 8.14 -19.34 15.27
C LYS A 459 7.87 -18.21 14.28
N VAL A 460 6.92 -18.46 13.38
CA VAL A 460 6.35 -17.47 12.46
C VAL A 460 4.92 -17.25 12.88
N ASP A 461 4.57 -15.99 13.14
CA ASP A 461 3.21 -15.57 13.43
C ASP A 461 2.49 -15.20 12.14
N PHE A 462 1.26 -15.69 11.98
CA PHE A 462 0.46 -15.42 10.79
C PHE A 462 -0.63 -14.40 11.07
N TYR A 463 -0.88 -13.56 10.09
CA TYR A 463 -1.94 -12.55 10.13
C TYR A 463 -2.76 -12.61 8.84
N ASP A 464 -4.06 -12.28 8.93
CA ASP A 464 -4.86 -12.00 7.74
C ASP A 464 -4.57 -10.57 7.21
N VAL A 465 -5.14 -10.26 6.05
CA VAL A 465 -4.98 -8.94 5.39
C VAL A 465 -5.58 -7.79 6.20
N ASP A 466 -6.41 -8.08 7.18
CA ASP A 466 -7.03 -7.10 8.10
C ASP A 466 -6.25 -6.94 9.42
N GLY A 467 -5.12 -7.65 9.59
CA GLY A 467 -4.27 -7.58 10.78
C GLY A 467 -4.78 -8.39 11.96
N ASN A 468 -5.63 -9.39 11.72
CA ASN A 468 -6.00 -10.33 12.77
C ASN A 468 -4.99 -11.48 12.82
N TYR A 469 -4.56 -11.83 14.04
CA TYR A 469 -3.69 -12.97 14.26
C TYR A 469 -4.40 -14.25 13.87
N ILE A 470 -3.72 -15.08 13.10
CA ILE A 470 -4.19 -16.40 12.69
C ILE A 470 -3.38 -17.44 13.45
N ASP A 471 -4.03 -18.22 14.33
CA ASP A 471 -3.39 -19.35 14.98
C ASP A 471 -3.27 -20.53 13.99
N PRO A 472 -2.09 -20.87 13.52
CA PRO A 472 -1.93 -21.97 12.57
C PRO A 472 -2.38 -23.33 13.15
N VAL A 473 -2.37 -23.49 14.47
CA VAL A 473 -2.82 -24.73 15.14
C VAL A 473 -4.34 -24.82 15.13
N LYS A 474 -5.05 -23.69 15.18
CA LYS A 474 -6.53 -23.66 15.11
C LYS A 474 -7.08 -23.80 13.69
N LYS A 475 -6.27 -23.54 12.65
CA LYS A 475 -6.70 -23.64 11.26
C LYS A 475 -6.89 -25.08 10.78
N SER A 476 -6.20 -26.05 11.35
CA SER A 476 -6.27 -27.44 10.93
C SER A 476 -6.72 -28.31 12.09
N LYS A 477 -7.99 -28.74 12.07
CA LYS A 477 -8.48 -29.79 12.96
C LYS A 477 -7.90 -31.13 12.52
N PRO A 478 -7.60 -32.06 13.46
CA PRO A 478 -7.10 -33.36 13.08
C PRO A 478 -8.15 -34.13 12.25
N LEU A 479 -7.66 -34.89 11.29
CA LEU A 479 -8.51 -35.76 10.49
C LEU A 479 -9.08 -36.90 11.36
N PRO A 480 -10.32 -37.37 11.10
CA PRO A 480 -10.83 -38.59 11.71
C PRO A 480 -9.91 -39.78 11.45
N ALA A 481 -9.72 -40.61 12.44
CA ALA A 481 -8.86 -41.78 12.30
C ALA A 481 -9.37 -42.73 11.19
N GLY A 482 -8.46 -43.09 10.28
CA GLY A 482 -8.78 -43.99 9.16
C GLY A 482 -9.45 -43.32 7.92
N LEU A 483 -9.72 -42.02 7.96
CA LEU A 483 -10.27 -41.33 6.80
C LEU A 483 -9.17 -41.19 5.72
N THR A 484 -9.51 -41.58 4.48
CA THR A 484 -8.62 -41.52 3.34
C THR A 484 -9.07 -40.46 2.31
N ALA A 485 -8.15 -39.95 1.50
CA ALA A 485 -8.47 -39.06 0.39
C ALA A 485 -9.48 -39.68 -0.59
N GLN A 486 -9.37 -40.99 -0.83
CA GLN A 486 -10.30 -41.73 -1.66
C GLN A 486 -11.74 -41.71 -1.11
N GLN A 487 -11.91 -41.87 0.21
CA GLN A 487 -13.22 -41.78 0.84
C GLN A 487 -13.83 -40.39 0.73
N VAL A 488 -13.04 -39.31 0.86
CA VAL A 488 -13.52 -37.95 0.69
C VAL A 488 -13.92 -37.70 -0.78
N THR A 489 -13.14 -38.21 -1.73
CA THR A 489 -13.48 -38.14 -3.16
C THR A 489 -14.78 -38.91 -3.45
N GLU A 490 -14.98 -40.11 -2.89
CA GLU A 490 -16.22 -40.86 -3.04
C GLU A 490 -17.44 -40.15 -2.42
N ASN A 491 -17.26 -39.54 -1.25
CA ASN A 491 -18.31 -38.74 -0.63
C ASN A 491 -18.72 -37.59 -1.53
N TYR A 492 -17.77 -36.89 -2.14
CA TYR A 492 -18.04 -35.84 -3.12
C TYR A 492 -18.81 -36.37 -4.35
N LEU A 493 -18.33 -37.44 -4.96
CA LEU A 493 -18.98 -38.04 -6.12
C LEU A 493 -20.41 -38.46 -5.79
N ASN A 494 -20.64 -39.00 -4.61
CA ASN A 494 -21.99 -39.35 -4.15
C ASN A 494 -22.86 -38.11 -3.92
N ALA A 495 -22.28 -37.05 -3.33
CA ALA A 495 -22.99 -35.80 -3.07
C ALA A 495 -23.43 -35.09 -4.34
N ILE A 496 -22.69 -35.21 -5.45
CA ILE A 496 -23.07 -34.59 -6.74
C ILE A 496 -23.91 -35.46 -7.66
N GLY A 497 -24.23 -36.71 -7.30
CA GLY A 497 -25.18 -37.54 -8.10
C GLY A 497 -24.80 -39.00 -8.22
N GLY A 498 -23.64 -39.41 -7.74
CA GLY A 498 -23.13 -40.78 -7.71
C GLY A 498 -22.50 -41.28 -9.02
N ARG A 499 -21.48 -42.11 -8.91
CA ARG A 499 -20.68 -42.62 -10.06
C ARG A 499 -21.54 -43.15 -11.22
N LYS A 500 -22.65 -43.88 -10.91
CA LYS A 500 -23.52 -44.48 -11.94
C LYS A 500 -24.21 -43.42 -12.79
N ASN A 501 -24.60 -42.28 -12.24
CA ASN A 501 -25.23 -41.20 -12.99
C ASN A 501 -24.17 -40.33 -13.70
N LEU A 502 -23.09 -40.03 -13.02
CA LEU A 502 -21.96 -39.28 -13.60
C LEU A 502 -21.38 -39.96 -14.84
N ALA A 503 -21.27 -41.29 -14.85
CA ALA A 503 -20.79 -42.09 -16.00
C ALA A 503 -21.70 -42.01 -17.23
N LYS A 504 -22.97 -41.62 -17.07
CA LYS A 504 -23.94 -41.45 -18.19
C LYS A 504 -23.77 -40.10 -18.89
N ILE A 505 -23.03 -39.17 -18.32
CA ILE A 505 -22.81 -37.86 -18.92
C ILE A 505 -21.82 -38.01 -20.09
N LYS A 506 -22.26 -37.58 -21.27
CA LYS A 506 -21.46 -37.62 -22.52
C LYS A 506 -21.02 -36.23 -22.96
N ASP A 507 -21.86 -35.24 -22.68
CA ASP A 507 -21.52 -33.83 -22.95
C ASP A 507 -22.17 -32.93 -21.91
N VAL A 508 -21.54 -31.78 -21.65
CA VAL A 508 -22.03 -30.71 -20.76
C VAL A 508 -21.77 -29.37 -21.41
N THR A 509 -22.81 -28.53 -21.48
CA THR A 509 -22.69 -27.12 -21.82
C THR A 509 -23.00 -26.30 -20.59
N THR A 510 -22.10 -25.40 -20.19
CA THR A 510 -22.31 -24.44 -19.10
C THR A 510 -22.28 -23.03 -19.67
N SER A 511 -23.35 -22.26 -19.47
CA SER A 511 -23.40 -20.83 -19.78
C SER A 511 -23.33 -20.04 -18.49
N MET A 512 -22.39 -19.08 -18.41
CA MET A 512 -22.19 -18.25 -17.24
C MET A 512 -21.82 -16.82 -17.64
N GLY A 513 -22.02 -15.88 -16.75
CA GLY A 513 -21.68 -14.49 -17.02
C GLY A 513 -21.29 -13.71 -15.78
N PHE A 514 -20.61 -12.57 -16.02
CA PHE A 514 -20.25 -11.60 -15.01
C PHE A 514 -20.19 -10.19 -15.60
N VAL A 515 -20.17 -9.18 -14.74
CA VAL A 515 -20.01 -7.77 -15.16
C VAL A 515 -18.63 -7.29 -14.72
N MET A 516 -17.87 -6.73 -15.67
CA MET A 516 -16.55 -6.14 -15.43
C MET A 516 -16.52 -4.73 -16.04
N GLN A 517 -16.25 -3.72 -15.23
CA GLN A 517 -16.20 -2.31 -15.65
C GLN A 517 -17.45 -1.86 -16.46
N GLY A 518 -18.62 -2.34 -16.07
CA GLY A 518 -19.89 -2.02 -16.75
C GLY A 518 -20.16 -2.83 -18.02
N MET A 519 -19.26 -3.71 -18.45
CA MET A 519 -19.46 -4.60 -19.60
C MET A 519 -19.93 -5.98 -19.14
N SER A 520 -20.96 -6.53 -19.75
CA SER A 520 -21.41 -7.90 -19.53
C SER A 520 -20.55 -8.86 -20.34
N ILE A 521 -19.87 -9.75 -19.65
CA ILE A 521 -19.06 -10.83 -20.25
C ILE A 521 -19.86 -12.13 -20.12
N SER A 522 -19.99 -12.86 -21.22
CA SER A 522 -20.59 -14.18 -21.28
C SER A 522 -19.53 -15.23 -21.58
N ILE A 523 -19.56 -16.34 -20.85
CA ILE A 523 -18.67 -17.48 -21.05
C ILE A 523 -19.55 -18.71 -21.33
N LYS A 524 -19.29 -19.38 -22.45
CA LYS A 524 -19.88 -20.67 -22.75
C LYS A 524 -18.82 -21.74 -22.79
N MET A 525 -18.93 -22.71 -21.90
CA MET A 525 -18.01 -23.84 -21.82
C MET A 525 -18.72 -25.10 -22.32
N TYR A 526 -18.14 -25.76 -23.30
CA TYR A 526 -18.58 -27.01 -23.89
C TYR A 526 -17.57 -28.09 -23.56
N ARG A 527 -17.99 -29.17 -22.92
CA ARG A 527 -17.16 -30.34 -22.65
C ARG A 527 -17.82 -31.61 -23.18
N LYS A 528 -17.05 -32.44 -23.85
CA LYS A 528 -17.55 -33.69 -24.44
C LYS A 528 -16.59 -34.85 -24.15
N ALA A 529 -17.13 -35.97 -23.69
CA ALA A 529 -16.36 -37.19 -23.48
C ALA A 529 -15.72 -37.69 -24.78
N PRO A 530 -14.47 -38.26 -24.74
CA PRO A 530 -13.72 -38.53 -23.51
C PRO A 530 -13.02 -37.27 -22.92
N ASN A 531 -12.56 -36.32 -23.75
CA ASN A 531 -11.70 -35.22 -23.33
C ASN A 531 -11.68 -34.05 -24.32
N LYS A 532 -12.81 -33.65 -24.89
CA LYS A 532 -12.88 -32.46 -25.77
C LYS A 532 -13.47 -31.28 -25.00
N MET A 533 -12.92 -30.09 -25.23
CA MET A 533 -13.38 -28.85 -24.58
C MET A 533 -13.34 -27.67 -25.56
N MET A 534 -14.33 -26.77 -25.43
CA MET A 534 -14.28 -25.45 -26.02
C MET A 534 -14.81 -24.44 -25.00
N VAL A 535 -14.12 -23.32 -24.86
CA VAL A 535 -14.54 -22.17 -24.06
C VAL A 535 -14.66 -20.97 -24.97
N ASP A 536 -15.82 -20.32 -25.03
CA ASP A 536 -16.07 -19.11 -25.81
C ASP A 536 -16.40 -17.96 -24.85
N ILE A 537 -15.53 -16.96 -24.83
CA ILE A 537 -15.67 -15.74 -24.02
C ILE A 537 -16.13 -14.62 -24.95
N SER A 538 -17.27 -14.01 -24.67
CA SER A 538 -17.88 -13.00 -25.53
C SER A 538 -18.45 -11.81 -24.74
N THR A 539 -18.57 -10.67 -25.41
CA THR A 539 -19.27 -9.48 -24.91
C THR A 539 -20.20 -8.95 -25.98
N SER A 540 -21.46 -8.64 -25.63
CA SER A 540 -22.47 -8.13 -26.58
C SER A 540 -22.59 -8.98 -27.86
N GLY A 541 -22.37 -10.31 -27.74
CA GLY A 541 -22.47 -11.24 -28.88
C GLY A 541 -21.20 -11.34 -29.74
N MET A 542 -20.15 -10.57 -29.42
CA MET A 542 -18.85 -10.62 -30.13
C MET A 542 -17.89 -11.49 -29.34
N SER A 543 -17.31 -12.52 -29.96
CA SER A 543 -16.29 -13.38 -29.32
C SER A 543 -15.00 -12.60 -29.09
N LEU A 544 -14.55 -12.57 -27.83
CA LEU A 544 -13.28 -11.98 -27.41
C LEU A 544 -12.14 -12.99 -27.44
N SER A 545 -12.44 -14.24 -27.07
CA SER A 545 -11.48 -15.33 -27.07
C SER A 545 -12.20 -16.66 -27.18
N LYS A 546 -11.64 -17.58 -27.93
CA LYS A 546 -12.13 -18.94 -28.04
C LYS A 546 -10.97 -19.90 -27.84
N GLN A 547 -11.11 -20.80 -26.90
CA GLN A 547 -10.12 -21.85 -26.62
C GLN A 547 -10.74 -23.19 -27.02
N ILE A 548 -10.06 -23.96 -27.83
CA ILE A 548 -10.51 -25.26 -28.32
C ILE A 548 -9.45 -26.30 -28.01
N TYR A 549 -9.87 -27.42 -27.41
CA TYR A 549 -9.09 -28.64 -27.25
C TYR A 549 -9.82 -29.79 -27.92
N ASP A 550 -9.22 -30.37 -28.95
CA ASP A 550 -9.84 -31.42 -29.76
C ASP A 550 -9.69 -32.84 -29.18
N GLY A 551 -8.95 -32.95 -28.07
CA GLY A 551 -8.56 -34.21 -27.42
C GLY A 551 -7.08 -34.51 -27.53
N THR A 552 -6.35 -33.77 -28.38
CA THR A 552 -4.89 -33.93 -28.62
C THR A 552 -4.18 -32.58 -28.69
N LYS A 553 -4.75 -31.61 -29.38
CA LYS A 553 -4.20 -30.27 -29.59
C LYS A 553 -5.12 -29.22 -29.03
N ALA A 554 -4.53 -28.09 -28.67
CA ALA A 554 -5.28 -26.92 -28.19
C ALA A 554 -4.90 -25.66 -28.96
N ILE A 555 -5.87 -24.80 -29.27
CA ILE A 555 -5.69 -23.50 -29.89
C ILE A 555 -6.50 -22.44 -29.13
N VAL A 556 -5.90 -21.26 -29.00
CA VAL A 556 -6.57 -20.05 -28.53
C VAL A 556 -6.72 -19.10 -29.73
N THR A 557 -7.94 -18.72 -30.03
CA THR A 557 -8.26 -17.75 -31.08
C THR A 557 -8.73 -16.45 -30.43
N SER A 558 -8.15 -15.32 -30.83
CA SER A 558 -8.51 -13.99 -30.36
C SER A 558 -8.43 -12.98 -31.52
N PRO A 559 -8.92 -11.74 -31.34
CA PRO A 559 -8.74 -10.67 -32.34
C PRO A 559 -7.27 -10.37 -32.72
N GLN A 560 -6.32 -10.75 -31.84
CA GLN A 560 -4.89 -10.59 -32.08
C GLN A 560 -4.27 -11.74 -32.88
N GLY A 561 -4.96 -12.83 -33.06
CA GLY A 561 -4.51 -14.00 -33.82
C GLY A 561 -4.82 -15.33 -33.14
N ASN A 562 -4.26 -16.39 -33.72
CA ASN A 562 -4.39 -17.75 -33.23
C ASN A 562 -3.06 -18.21 -32.63
N GLU A 563 -3.12 -18.88 -31.48
CA GLU A 563 -1.99 -19.43 -30.76
C GLU A 563 -2.23 -20.92 -30.48
N GLU A 564 -1.31 -21.79 -30.88
CA GLU A 564 -1.33 -23.22 -30.53
C GLU A 564 -0.67 -23.40 -29.16
N LEU A 565 -1.42 -23.97 -28.20
CA LEU A 565 -0.89 -24.22 -26.86
C LEU A 565 0.05 -25.41 -26.85
N SER A 566 1.08 -25.33 -26.02
CA SER A 566 2.08 -26.38 -25.85
C SER A 566 2.56 -26.47 -24.40
N GLY A 567 3.35 -27.51 -24.07
CA GLY A 567 3.93 -27.66 -22.73
C GLY A 567 2.89 -27.76 -21.62
N GLU A 568 3.10 -27.01 -20.54
CA GLU A 568 2.26 -27.05 -19.31
C GLU A 568 0.82 -26.64 -19.59
N ASP A 569 0.58 -25.63 -20.42
CA ASP A 569 -0.76 -25.11 -20.68
C ASP A 569 -1.63 -26.12 -21.46
N LEU A 570 -1.01 -26.85 -22.41
CA LEU A 570 -1.68 -27.95 -23.11
C LEU A 570 -2.00 -29.11 -22.15
N GLU A 571 -1.08 -29.47 -21.25
CA GLU A 571 -1.30 -30.55 -20.27
C GLU A 571 -2.38 -30.16 -19.25
N SER A 572 -2.42 -28.90 -18.78
CA SER A 572 -3.48 -28.41 -17.88
C SER A 572 -4.86 -28.49 -18.57
N MET A 573 -4.96 -28.07 -19.84
CA MET A 573 -6.19 -28.12 -20.61
C MET A 573 -6.73 -29.55 -20.82
N LYS A 574 -5.85 -30.51 -20.96
CA LYS A 574 -6.17 -31.93 -21.05
C LYS A 574 -6.96 -32.44 -19.83
N TYR A 575 -6.55 -32.07 -18.62
CA TYR A 575 -7.26 -32.46 -17.40
C TYR A 575 -8.58 -31.71 -17.24
N GLN A 576 -8.64 -30.42 -17.60
CA GLN A 576 -9.86 -29.61 -17.55
C GLN A 576 -10.95 -30.11 -18.52
N ALA A 577 -10.54 -30.70 -19.63
CA ALA A 577 -11.47 -31.23 -20.63
C ALA A 577 -12.17 -32.53 -20.20
N ILE A 578 -11.65 -33.24 -19.18
CA ILE A 578 -12.21 -34.51 -18.72
C ILE A 578 -13.44 -34.23 -17.86
N LEU A 579 -14.56 -34.84 -18.24
CA LEU A 579 -15.80 -34.80 -17.46
C LEU A 579 -15.63 -35.59 -16.17
N ASN A 580 -15.92 -34.96 -15.00
CA ASN A 580 -15.85 -35.61 -13.70
C ASN A 580 -14.48 -36.32 -13.44
N LEU A 581 -13.39 -35.58 -13.63
CA LEU A 581 -12.01 -36.06 -13.50
C LEU A 581 -11.78 -36.85 -12.18
N GLU A 582 -12.45 -36.45 -11.10
CA GLU A 582 -12.38 -37.10 -9.78
C GLU A 582 -12.81 -38.58 -9.80
N MET A 583 -13.56 -39.01 -10.81
CA MET A 583 -13.88 -40.44 -10.99
C MET A 583 -12.69 -41.29 -11.34
N ASP A 584 -11.70 -40.70 -12.03
CA ASP A 584 -10.61 -41.40 -12.72
C ASP A 584 -9.23 -40.91 -12.29
N TYR A 585 -9.06 -40.31 -11.11
CA TYR A 585 -7.77 -39.79 -10.64
C TYR A 585 -6.64 -40.82 -10.75
N GLU A 586 -6.90 -42.07 -10.31
CA GLU A 586 -5.91 -43.15 -10.38
C GLU A 586 -5.54 -43.48 -11.83
N LYS A 587 -6.51 -43.54 -12.73
CA LYS A 587 -6.31 -43.82 -14.18
C LYS A 587 -5.39 -42.79 -14.85
N TYR A 588 -5.47 -41.53 -14.40
CA TYR A 588 -4.67 -40.44 -14.94
C TYR A 588 -3.39 -40.17 -14.13
N GLY A 589 -3.08 -41.04 -13.15
CA GLY A 589 -1.87 -40.93 -12.32
C GLY A 589 -1.87 -39.77 -11.36
N ILE A 590 -3.04 -39.19 -11.09
CA ILE A 590 -3.21 -38.06 -10.15
C ILE A 590 -3.17 -38.62 -8.72
N LYS A 591 -2.31 -38.03 -7.89
CA LYS A 591 -2.15 -38.43 -6.49
C LYS A 591 -2.90 -37.45 -5.59
N THR A 592 -3.61 -38.00 -4.58
CA THR A 592 -4.35 -37.20 -3.60
C THR A 592 -3.91 -37.53 -2.20
N SER A 593 -3.83 -36.51 -1.33
CA SER A 593 -3.52 -36.66 0.10
C SER A 593 -4.34 -35.69 0.94
N LEU A 594 -4.88 -36.18 2.07
CA LEU A 594 -5.56 -35.31 3.04
C LEU A 594 -4.53 -34.67 3.96
N THR A 595 -4.62 -33.36 4.16
CA THR A 595 -3.68 -32.59 4.97
C THR A 595 -4.31 -32.01 6.24
N GLY A 596 -5.65 -32.03 6.37
CA GLY A 596 -6.35 -31.53 7.56
C GLY A 596 -7.80 -31.20 7.32
N ILE A 597 -8.42 -30.54 8.30
CA ILE A 597 -9.73 -29.91 8.21
C ILE A 597 -9.53 -28.41 8.45
N GLU A 598 -9.95 -27.59 7.52
CA GLU A 598 -9.95 -26.12 7.63
C GLU A 598 -11.38 -25.59 7.65
N GLU A 599 -11.57 -24.45 8.33
CA GLU A 599 -12.85 -23.75 8.33
C GLU A 599 -12.94 -22.83 7.10
N ILE A 600 -13.93 -23.06 6.23
CA ILE A 600 -14.24 -22.24 5.08
C ILE A 600 -15.60 -21.58 5.31
N LYS A 601 -15.64 -20.27 5.46
CA LYS A 601 -16.88 -19.48 5.71
C LYS A 601 -17.73 -20.04 6.86
N GLY A 602 -17.09 -20.40 7.97
CA GLY A 602 -17.78 -20.91 9.17
C GLY A 602 -18.18 -22.39 9.11
N LYS A 603 -17.72 -23.14 8.08
CA LYS A 603 -17.97 -24.58 7.93
C LYS A 603 -16.68 -25.36 7.82
N ASP A 604 -16.61 -26.49 8.46
CA ASP A 604 -15.47 -27.41 8.38
C ASP A 604 -15.39 -28.04 6.99
N ALA A 605 -14.21 -28.02 6.37
CA ALA A 605 -13.93 -28.63 5.10
C ALA A 605 -12.65 -29.47 5.13
N TYR A 606 -12.70 -30.68 4.58
CA TYR A 606 -11.52 -31.49 4.38
C TYR A 606 -10.60 -30.83 3.37
N LYS A 607 -9.35 -30.62 3.74
CA LYS A 607 -8.29 -30.10 2.86
C LYS A 607 -7.58 -31.27 2.20
N MET A 608 -7.59 -31.29 0.88
CA MET A 608 -6.98 -32.33 0.05
C MET A 608 -5.99 -31.71 -0.94
N GLU A 609 -4.75 -32.15 -0.90
CA GLU A 609 -3.78 -31.83 -1.96
C GLU A 609 -3.97 -32.81 -3.12
N VAL A 610 -3.95 -32.27 -4.34
CA VAL A 610 -4.07 -32.97 -5.62
C VAL A 610 -2.80 -32.69 -6.43
N LEU A 611 -2.01 -33.75 -6.69
CA LEU A 611 -0.77 -33.65 -7.43
C LEU A 611 -0.94 -34.31 -8.82
N TYR A 612 -0.84 -33.51 -9.87
CA TYR A 612 -0.89 -33.99 -11.24
C TYR A 612 0.45 -34.55 -11.71
N PRO A 613 0.47 -35.45 -12.74
CA PRO A 613 1.71 -36.04 -13.26
C PRO A 613 2.71 -35.04 -13.86
N ASN A 614 2.23 -33.86 -14.33
CA ASN A 614 3.07 -32.75 -14.81
C ASN A 614 3.73 -31.95 -13.68
N GLY A 615 3.50 -32.31 -12.41
CA GLY A 615 4.02 -31.61 -11.25
C GLY A 615 3.14 -30.49 -10.72
N GLU A 616 2.05 -30.17 -11.40
CA GLU A 616 1.08 -29.17 -10.94
C GLU A 616 0.40 -29.64 -9.64
N LYS A 617 0.18 -28.72 -8.72
CA LYS A 617 -0.49 -28.97 -7.45
C LYS A 617 -1.72 -28.09 -7.32
N GLU A 618 -2.82 -28.70 -6.88
CA GLU A 618 -4.02 -28.00 -6.47
C GLU A 618 -4.38 -28.38 -5.04
N THR A 619 -5.10 -27.50 -4.34
CA THR A 619 -5.70 -27.80 -3.05
C THR A 619 -7.21 -27.70 -3.16
N HIS A 620 -7.91 -28.80 -2.87
CA HIS A 620 -9.36 -28.88 -2.88
C HIS A 620 -9.92 -28.93 -1.46
N PHE A 621 -11.05 -28.26 -1.24
CA PHE A 621 -11.74 -28.23 0.03
C PHE A 621 -13.15 -28.82 -0.12
N TYR A 622 -13.43 -29.85 0.67
CA TYR A 622 -14.70 -30.56 0.65
C TYR A 622 -15.44 -30.36 1.98
N ASP A 623 -16.62 -29.74 1.95
CA ASP A 623 -17.43 -29.51 3.14
C ASP A 623 -17.71 -30.85 3.87
N VAL A 624 -17.41 -30.90 5.15
CA VAL A 624 -17.49 -32.13 5.95
C VAL A 624 -18.93 -32.66 6.03
N ALA A 625 -19.92 -31.77 6.11
CA ALA A 625 -21.30 -32.13 6.30
C ALA A 625 -22.01 -32.56 5.00
N SER A 626 -21.76 -31.84 3.90
CA SER A 626 -22.44 -32.08 2.62
C SER A 626 -21.63 -32.94 1.65
N GLY A 627 -20.33 -33.07 1.84
CA GLY A 627 -19.40 -33.71 0.90
C GLY A 627 -19.11 -32.91 -0.37
N LEU A 628 -19.71 -31.73 -0.54
CA LEU A 628 -19.54 -30.91 -1.73
C LEU A 628 -18.16 -30.20 -1.73
N LYS A 629 -17.55 -30.04 -2.91
CA LYS A 629 -16.37 -29.23 -3.09
C LYS A 629 -16.76 -27.75 -2.99
N VAL A 630 -16.20 -27.02 -2.02
CA VAL A 630 -16.58 -25.64 -1.72
C VAL A 630 -15.52 -24.64 -2.13
N ARG A 631 -14.27 -25.11 -2.30
CA ARG A 631 -13.15 -24.26 -2.75
C ARG A 631 -12.11 -25.11 -3.46
N SER A 632 -11.44 -24.53 -4.44
CA SER A 632 -10.17 -25.04 -4.98
C SER A 632 -9.15 -23.92 -5.04
N ILE A 633 -7.87 -24.25 -4.92
CA ILE A 633 -6.73 -23.34 -5.08
C ILE A 633 -5.77 -23.99 -6.05
N GLY A 634 -5.63 -23.39 -7.22
CA GLY A 634 -4.72 -23.80 -8.29
C GLY A 634 -3.78 -22.67 -8.70
N LYS A 635 -3.16 -22.80 -9.87
CA LYS A 635 -2.23 -21.81 -10.46
C LYS A 635 -2.86 -20.41 -10.61
N GLU A 636 -4.15 -20.35 -10.90
CA GLU A 636 -4.91 -19.10 -11.08
C GLU A 636 -5.41 -18.49 -9.75
N GLY A 637 -5.12 -19.12 -8.62
CA GLY A 637 -5.58 -18.69 -7.31
C GLY A 637 -6.80 -19.43 -6.79
N PRO A 638 -7.43 -18.89 -5.72
CA PRO A 638 -8.60 -19.52 -5.12
C PRO A 638 -9.86 -19.34 -5.98
N GLU A 639 -10.64 -20.40 -6.09
CA GLU A 639 -11.97 -20.43 -6.65
C GLU A 639 -12.95 -21.00 -5.63
N GLU A 640 -14.02 -20.30 -5.32
CA GLU A 640 -15.09 -20.79 -4.47
C GLU A 640 -16.24 -21.32 -5.32
N LEU A 641 -16.83 -22.44 -4.92
CA LEU A 641 -17.93 -23.12 -5.60
C LEU A 641 -19.16 -23.08 -4.70
N LEU A 642 -20.17 -22.33 -5.13
CA LEU A 642 -21.34 -22.01 -4.32
C LEU A 642 -22.64 -22.35 -5.05
N ASP A 643 -23.77 -22.34 -4.31
CA ASP A 643 -25.13 -22.50 -4.86
C ASP A 643 -25.27 -23.76 -5.74
N TYR A 644 -25.01 -24.92 -5.16
CA TYR A 644 -25.16 -26.20 -5.86
C TYR A 644 -26.64 -26.50 -6.14
N ARG A 645 -27.00 -26.65 -7.44
CA ARG A 645 -28.34 -26.94 -7.89
C ARG A 645 -28.37 -28.26 -8.66
N ASP A 646 -29.51 -28.95 -8.59
CA ASP A 646 -29.76 -30.22 -9.32
C ASP A 646 -30.09 -29.96 -10.79
N VAL A 647 -29.37 -30.63 -11.67
CA VAL A 647 -29.67 -30.68 -13.12
C VAL A 647 -29.77 -32.13 -13.55
N LYS A 648 -30.98 -32.65 -13.67
CA LYS A 648 -31.26 -34.03 -14.06
C LYS A 648 -30.58 -35.08 -13.19
N GLY A 649 -30.57 -34.87 -11.88
CA GLY A 649 -29.99 -35.78 -10.89
C GLY A 649 -28.48 -35.60 -10.65
N ILE A 650 -27.87 -34.55 -11.20
CA ILE A 650 -26.46 -34.16 -10.98
C ILE A 650 -26.41 -32.75 -10.42
N LYS A 651 -25.62 -32.54 -9.38
CA LYS A 651 -25.44 -31.19 -8.80
C LYS A 651 -24.27 -30.47 -9.44
N PHE A 652 -24.52 -29.24 -9.87
CA PHE A 652 -23.52 -28.30 -10.37
C PHE A 652 -23.50 -27.02 -9.53
N PRO A 653 -22.34 -26.36 -9.35
CA PRO A 653 -22.29 -25.02 -8.74
C PRO A 653 -22.89 -24.00 -9.70
N PHE A 654 -23.79 -23.16 -9.19
CA PHE A 654 -24.43 -22.08 -9.97
C PHE A 654 -23.84 -20.70 -9.67
N GLN A 655 -22.88 -20.64 -8.75
CA GLN A 655 -22.07 -19.45 -8.53
C GLN A 655 -20.63 -19.88 -8.28
N MET A 656 -19.70 -19.24 -8.99
CA MET A 656 -18.27 -19.37 -8.77
C MET A 656 -17.69 -17.99 -8.44
N VAL A 657 -16.77 -17.94 -7.48
CA VAL A 657 -16.11 -16.71 -7.11
C VAL A 657 -14.60 -16.92 -7.27
N LYS A 658 -14.00 -16.14 -8.17
CA LYS A 658 -12.56 -16.13 -8.41
C LYS A 658 -12.00 -14.76 -8.03
N GLU A 659 -10.71 -14.74 -7.69
CA GLU A 659 -9.96 -13.51 -7.57
C GLU A 659 -9.09 -13.34 -8.82
N LEU A 660 -9.35 -12.30 -9.61
CA LEU A 660 -8.56 -11.98 -10.80
C LEU A 660 -8.01 -10.56 -10.70
N GLY A 661 -6.68 -10.42 -10.75
CA GLY A 661 -6.04 -9.10 -10.65
C GLY A 661 -6.38 -8.35 -9.36
N GLY A 662 -6.67 -9.09 -8.28
CA GLY A 662 -7.02 -8.50 -6.98
C GLY A 662 -8.48 -8.08 -6.83
N GLN A 663 -9.34 -8.39 -7.80
CA GLN A 663 -10.77 -8.14 -7.71
C GLN A 663 -11.55 -9.45 -7.62
N GLU A 664 -12.53 -9.49 -6.72
CA GLU A 664 -13.46 -10.60 -6.62
C GLU A 664 -14.40 -10.61 -7.83
N MET A 665 -14.30 -11.65 -8.63
CA MET A 665 -15.14 -11.86 -9.82
C MET A 665 -16.19 -12.94 -9.52
N LYS A 666 -17.46 -12.55 -9.54
CA LYS A 666 -18.60 -13.45 -9.35
C LYS A 666 -19.13 -13.91 -10.70
N LEU A 667 -18.86 -15.18 -11.04
CA LEU A 667 -19.42 -15.82 -12.21
C LEU A 667 -20.76 -16.47 -11.80
N ASN A 668 -21.83 -16.00 -12.37
CA ASN A 668 -23.16 -16.59 -12.18
C ASN A 668 -23.45 -17.55 -13.32
N VAL A 669 -23.74 -18.82 -13.00
CA VAL A 669 -24.15 -19.82 -13.99
C VAL A 669 -25.59 -19.61 -14.32
N GLU A 670 -25.87 -19.33 -15.57
CA GLU A 670 -27.22 -19.10 -16.10
C GLU A 670 -27.93 -20.42 -16.44
N SER A 671 -27.18 -21.36 -17.04
CA SER A 671 -27.70 -22.69 -17.41
C SER A 671 -26.61 -23.74 -17.44
N VAL A 672 -27.00 -24.98 -17.13
CA VAL A 672 -26.21 -26.19 -17.35
C VAL A 672 -27.06 -27.18 -18.13
N GLU A 673 -26.58 -27.61 -19.29
CA GLU A 673 -27.27 -28.62 -20.13
C GLU A 673 -26.39 -29.87 -20.23
N ILE A 674 -26.98 -31.03 -20.03
CA ILE A 674 -26.28 -32.33 -20.12
C ILE A 674 -26.90 -33.21 -21.17
N ASN A 675 -26.03 -33.97 -21.89
CA ASN A 675 -26.41 -34.97 -22.90
C ASN A 675 -27.27 -34.39 -24.05
N THR A 676 -26.79 -33.25 -24.59
CA THR A 676 -27.47 -32.53 -25.71
C THR A 676 -27.13 -33.12 -27.07
N LYS A 677 -26.34 -34.20 -27.14
CA LYS A 677 -25.83 -34.81 -28.39
C LYS A 677 -24.93 -33.82 -29.15
N MET A 678 -24.02 -33.19 -28.42
CA MET A 678 -23.09 -32.17 -28.93
C MET A 678 -22.31 -32.69 -30.15
N LYS A 679 -22.25 -31.89 -31.22
CA LYS A 679 -21.54 -32.27 -32.46
C LYS A 679 -20.01 -32.11 -32.28
N ASP A 680 -19.25 -32.97 -32.97
CA ASP A 680 -17.77 -32.90 -32.93
C ASP A 680 -17.19 -31.68 -33.67
N ASP A 681 -17.98 -31.11 -34.59
CA ASP A 681 -17.57 -29.91 -35.33
C ASP A 681 -17.22 -28.70 -34.45
N LEU A 682 -17.80 -28.64 -33.23
CA LEU A 682 -17.51 -27.60 -32.23
C LEU A 682 -16.05 -27.61 -31.76
N PHE A 683 -15.35 -28.75 -31.88
CA PHE A 683 -13.98 -28.97 -31.38
C PHE A 683 -12.95 -29.08 -32.50
N LYS A 684 -13.30 -28.72 -33.73
CA LYS A 684 -12.36 -28.69 -34.85
C LYS A 684 -11.43 -27.48 -34.72
N ILE A 685 -10.14 -27.74 -34.80
CA ILE A 685 -9.05 -26.77 -34.81
C ILE A 685 -8.76 -26.35 -36.23
#